data_c644c00fe352ceb7d3354872b78db1fc
#
_entry.id   c644c00fe352ceb7d3354872b78db1fc
#
_cell.length_a   1.000
_cell.length_b   1.000
_cell.length_c   1.000
_cell.angle_alpha   90.00
_cell.angle_beta   90.00
_cell.angle_gamma   90.00
#
_symmetry.space_group_name_H-M   'P 1'
#
loop_
_entity.id
_entity.type
_entity.pdbx_description
1 polymer ?
#
loop_
_entity_poly.entity_id
_entity_poly.type
_entity_poly.pdbx_seq_one_letter_code
_entity_poly.pdbx_strand_id
1 'polypeptide(L)'
;MNSKYKHLTNPITIGSVTIKNRMFMAPMDTGFGNNEYGGFTQAGIDYFVRRAEGGFGLLFSGGTNGDCVVDGCDGILNHPEEFVEQGRQLNEKIAKFGAKMFIQLSMNVGRNGGLKTPSPLPTLANPDVTTVALTVEEIQTKVREMGKAAKLVKDAGFAGVDIHAMHWGHLLDSFALSVMNHRNDEYGGSLENRLRIAKEIIDAIRQECGEDFPVTIRLALKSYMKGFNKASFDGSEEVGRTLEEAIEISKLLESYGYDALSVDAGTLDAFYYAMPPSYIPAGFMLDLTAKVKEAVSIPVLCGGRMADPDISEKAIADGIIDAAVIGRQAIADPDYAKLVSEGRTDEIRTCIGCNQGCIWGFFCNGRVSCAVNPEVGYEGEPQPMKAEKPKKIIVVGGGIAGMEAARIAKKRGHDVTLMEKSGTLGGNLIPAGAHDFKVEIHQLTNYYKRQMELLGIDIQMNTEATPEILRQAGADTIILATGSVPVMPRSIEGIEKAVSGVDALLGKKPVGQKVVVVGGGLVGCEIAYGYAKEGRDVTIVEALDQILNLGSVPIMNKTMLLDGFEHYGTSIYTSTKLKSVLDDGAIVVLPNGEEKKLDADTVILSIGYRPVPSLKEKLAGCGAEIIEIGDCRQVGNVLTCIKDAYETACNL
;
A
#
# COMPACT_ATOMS: atom_id res chain seq x y z
N MET A 1 18.82 -16.96 17.72
CA MET A 1 17.48 -16.62 17.20
C MET A 1 16.75 -15.83 18.28
N ASN A 2 16.11 -14.75 17.95
CA ASN A 2 15.32 -13.98 18.90
C ASN A 2 14.09 -14.81 19.32
N SER A 3 13.91 -15.02 20.62
CA SER A 3 12.80 -15.80 21.16
C SER A 3 11.42 -15.18 20.93
N LYS A 4 11.36 -13.85 20.67
CA LYS A 4 10.09 -13.11 20.50
C LYS A 4 9.33 -13.51 19.23
N TYR A 5 10.01 -13.75 18.11
CA TYR A 5 9.40 -14.05 16.81
C TYR A 5 9.72 -15.46 16.32
N LYS A 6 9.67 -16.44 17.24
CA LYS A 6 10.05 -17.83 16.96
C LYS A 6 9.16 -18.51 15.91
N HIS A 7 7.86 -18.18 15.87
CA HIS A 7 6.94 -18.83 14.95
C HIS A 7 7.11 -18.27 13.53
N LEU A 8 7.29 -16.95 13.39
CA LEU A 8 7.62 -16.31 12.11
C LEU A 8 8.95 -16.80 11.53
N THR A 9 9.94 -17.10 12.38
CA THR A 9 11.28 -17.55 11.95
C THR A 9 11.41 -19.05 11.76
N ASN A 10 10.42 -19.85 12.17
CA ASN A 10 10.42 -21.29 11.94
C ASN A 10 10.17 -21.62 10.47
N PRO A 11 10.80 -22.69 9.96
CA PRO A 11 10.53 -23.15 8.60
C PRO A 11 9.09 -23.68 8.47
N ILE A 12 8.64 -23.75 7.20
CA ILE A 12 7.37 -24.34 6.79
C ILE A 12 7.57 -25.13 5.50
N THR A 13 6.77 -26.19 5.30
CA THR A 13 6.76 -26.97 4.06
C THR A 13 5.47 -26.71 3.30
N ILE A 14 5.57 -26.43 1.98
CA ILE A 14 4.45 -26.32 1.04
C ILE A 14 4.71 -27.33 -0.08
N GLY A 15 3.83 -28.31 -0.24
CA GLY A 15 4.08 -29.45 -1.11
C GLY A 15 5.41 -30.13 -0.76
N SER A 16 6.31 -30.26 -1.72
CA SER A 16 7.65 -30.86 -1.55
C SER A 16 8.74 -29.87 -1.09
N VAL A 17 8.42 -28.55 -0.94
CA VAL A 17 9.43 -27.51 -0.72
C VAL A 17 9.41 -26.97 0.70
N THR A 18 10.56 -27.04 1.38
CA THR A 18 10.78 -26.40 2.68
C THR A 18 11.28 -24.97 2.50
N ILE A 19 10.62 -24.04 3.17
CA ILE A 19 10.88 -22.59 3.17
C ILE A 19 11.44 -22.20 4.54
N LYS A 20 12.50 -21.40 4.56
CA LYS A 20 13.32 -21.12 5.76
C LYS A 20 12.60 -20.39 6.90
N ASN A 21 11.52 -19.65 6.62
CA ASN A 21 10.70 -18.92 7.58
C ASN A 21 9.28 -18.71 7.04
N ARG A 22 8.40 -18.08 7.82
CA ARG A 22 6.99 -17.85 7.51
C ARG A 22 6.67 -16.40 7.15
N MET A 23 7.66 -15.64 6.70
CA MET A 23 7.53 -14.29 6.17
C MET A 23 7.70 -14.32 4.66
N PHE A 24 6.59 -14.19 3.92
CA PHE A 24 6.52 -14.33 2.48
C PHE A 24 6.28 -12.97 1.83
N MET A 25 6.97 -12.68 0.74
CA MET A 25 6.69 -11.49 -0.06
C MET A 25 5.48 -11.74 -0.95
N ALA A 26 4.45 -10.90 -0.83
CA ALA A 26 3.24 -10.98 -1.66
C ALA A 26 3.52 -10.78 -3.15
N PRO A 27 2.70 -11.38 -4.04
CA PRO A 27 2.76 -11.09 -5.47
C PRO A 27 2.35 -9.64 -5.73
N MET A 28 3.21 -8.91 -6.45
CA MET A 28 3.01 -7.50 -6.79
C MET A 28 3.66 -7.18 -8.13
N ASP A 29 2.88 -6.62 -9.04
CA ASP A 29 3.41 -6.06 -10.28
C ASP A 29 4.10 -4.74 -9.99
N THR A 30 5.32 -4.60 -10.49
CA THR A 30 6.15 -3.42 -10.22
C THR A 30 6.19 -2.44 -11.40
N GLY A 31 5.83 -2.89 -12.61
CA GLY A 31 5.90 -2.13 -13.84
C GLY A 31 7.33 -1.89 -14.36
N PHE A 32 8.33 -2.32 -13.62
CA PHE A 32 9.73 -2.31 -14.04
C PHE A 32 10.40 -3.68 -13.92
N GLY A 33 9.76 -4.61 -13.20
CA GLY A 33 10.34 -5.91 -12.88
C GLY A 33 10.25 -6.93 -14.00
N ASN A 34 9.27 -6.75 -14.87
CA ASN A 34 9.03 -7.64 -16.00
C ASN A 34 9.14 -6.86 -17.32
N ASN A 35 9.57 -7.56 -18.38
CA ASN A 35 9.47 -7.05 -19.74
C ASN A 35 8.06 -7.31 -20.33
N GLU A 36 7.86 -6.92 -21.59
CA GLU A 36 6.54 -6.95 -22.24
C GLU A 36 5.90 -8.34 -22.30
N TYR A 37 6.70 -9.42 -22.37
CA TYR A 37 6.19 -10.81 -22.38
C TYR A 37 6.19 -11.49 -21.00
N GLY A 38 6.52 -10.79 -19.92
CA GLY A 38 6.50 -11.33 -18.56
C GLY A 38 7.82 -11.95 -18.09
N GLY A 39 8.90 -11.89 -18.87
CA GLY A 39 10.27 -12.23 -18.45
C GLY A 39 10.85 -11.17 -17.49
N PHE A 40 12.00 -11.47 -16.87
CA PHE A 40 12.59 -10.61 -15.86
C PHE A 40 13.56 -9.57 -16.43
N THR A 41 13.35 -8.30 -16.13
CA THR A 41 14.35 -7.25 -16.37
C THR A 41 15.48 -7.32 -15.33
N GLN A 42 16.61 -6.64 -15.60
CA GLN A 42 17.67 -6.54 -14.59
C GLN A 42 17.17 -5.85 -13.31
N ALA A 43 16.38 -4.77 -13.43
CA ALA A 43 15.77 -4.10 -12.28
C ALA A 43 14.83 -5.03 -11.47
N GLY A 44 14.10 -5.92 -12.17
CA GLY A 44 13.28 -6.95 -11.51
C GLY A 44 14.11 -7.99 -10.77
N ILE A 45 15.19 -8.45 -11.39
CA ILE A 45 16.14 -9.36 -10.74
C ILE A 45 16.70 -8.71 -9.47
N ASP A 46 17.18 -7.49 -9.54
CA ASP A 46 17.77 -6.77 -8.40
C ASP A 46 16.74 -6.53 -7.31
N TYR A 47 15.50 -6.21 -7.69
CA TYR A 47 14.36 -6.05 -6.76
C TYR A 47 14.09 -7.32 -5.94
N PHE A 48 14.00 -8.49 -6.58
CA PHE A 48 13.76 -9.76 -5.87
C PHE A 48 14.98 -10.21 -5.08
N VAL A 49 16.19 -10.07 -5.61
CA VAL A 49 17.44 -10.39 -4.92
C VAL A 49 17.57 -9.57 -3.64
N ARG A 50 17.25 -8.29 -3.68
CA ARG A 50 17.31 -7.41 -2.51
C ARG A 50 16.37 -7.86 -1.38
N ARG A 51 15.17 -8.40 -1.71
CA ARG A 51 14.23 -8.94 -0.71
C ARG A 51 14.66 -10.32 -0.20
N ALA A 52 15.27 -11.14 -1.03
CA ALA A 52 15.89 -12.40 -0.61
C ALA A 52 17.03 -12.16 0.40
N GLU A 53 17.91 -11.19 0.12
CA GLU A 53 18.95 -10.70 1.03
C GLU A 53 18.35 -10.14 2.33
N GLY A 54 17.23 -9.42 2.23
CA GLY A 54 16.45 -8.88 3.33
C GLY A 54 15.69 -9.93 4.14
N GLY A 55 15.90 -11.22 3.86
CA GLY A 55 15.51 -12.32 4.74
C GLY A 55 14.20 -13.02 4.44
N PHE A 56 13.41 -12.58 3.46
CA PHE A 56 12.17 -13.26 3.09
C PHE A 56 12.43 -14.74 2.73
N GLY A 57 11.52 -15.63 3.20
CA GLY A 57 11.65 -17.06 2.95
C GLY A 57 11.11 -17.48 1.60
N LEU A 58 9.96 -16.94 1.21
CA LEU A 58 9.32 -17.16 -0.09
C LEU A 58 9.04 -15.80 -0.74
N LEU A 59 9.33 -15.71 -2.04
CA LEU A 59 9.00 -14.58 -2.88
C LEU A 59 7.94 -15.03 -3.90
N PHE A 60 6.88 -14.23 -4.07
CA PHE A 60 5.97 -14.39 -5.19
C PHE A 60 6.28 -13.33 -6.26
N SER A 61 6.26 -13.72 -7.54
CA SER A 61 6.32 -12.73 -8.63
C SER A 61 5.03 -11.91 -8.71
N GLY A 62 5.02 -10.84 -9.50
CA GLY A 62 3.78 -10.26 -10.02
C GLY A 62 3.04 -11.22 -10.96
N GLY A 63 1.84 -10.85 -11.40
CA GLY A 63 1.05 -11.67 -12.31
C GLY A 63 1.76 -11.86 -13.65
N THR A 64 2.09 -13.11 -13.98
CA THR A 64 2.67 -13.50 -15.26
C THR A 64 1.60 -14.19 -16.10
N ASN A 65 1.39 -13.74 -17.34
CA ASN A 65 0.41 -14.39 -18.22
C ASN A 65 0.85 -15.81 -18.56
N GLY A 66 0.04 -16.77 -18.11
CA GLY A 66 0.25 -18.20 -18.37
C GLY A 66 -0.44 -18.68 -19.64
N ASP A 67 -1.22 -17.82 -20.30
CA ASP A 67 -1.95 -18.12 -21.52
C ASP A 67 -1.90 -16.92 -22.48
N CYS A 68 -1.84 -17.18 -23.79
CA CYS A 68 -1.63 -16.14 -24.79
C CYS A 68 -2.51 -16.31 -26.03
N VAL A 69 -2.82 -17.53 -26.44
CA VAL A 69 -3.46 -17.83 -27.75
C VAL A 69 -4.86 -17.24 -27.84
N VAL A 70 -5.69 -17.42 -26.81
CA VAL A 70 -7.10 -17.00 -26.83
C VAL A 70 -7.27 -15.50 -26.81
N ASP A 71 -6.41 -14.79 -26.08
CA ASP A 71 -6.45 -13.34 -25.92
C ASP A 71 -5.59 -12.61 -26.96
N GLY A 72 -4.75 -13.34 -27.71
CA GLY A 72 -3.87 -12.75 -28.72
C GLY A 72 -2.80 -11.84 -28.12
N CYS A 73 -2.39 -12.09 -26.88
CA CYS A 73 -1.33 -11.32 -26.21
C CYS A 73 0.03 -12.00 -26.34
N ASP A 74 1.10 -11.27 -26.09
CA ASP A 74 2.42 -11.84 -25.91
C ASP A 74 2.60 -12.35 -24.47
N GLY A 75 3.42 -13.39 -24.27
CA GLY A 75 3.63 -13.99 -22.97
C GLY A 75 4.79 -14.98 -22.94
N ILE A 76 5.06 -15.56 -21.79
CA ILE A 76 6.22 -16.44 -21.57
C ILE A 76 6.25 -17.67 -22.50
N LEU A 77 5.09 -18.11 -22.98
CA LEU A 77 4.99 -19.24 -23.93
C LEU A 77 5.53 -18.91 -25.33
N ASN A 78 5.58 -17.64 -25.70
CA ASN A 78 6.13 -17.15 -26.95
C ASN A 78 7.66 -16.96 -26.88
N HIS A 79 8.21 -16.84 -25.66
CA HIS A 79 9.63 -16.59 -25.38
C HIS A 79 10.22 -17.60 -24.37
N PRO A 80 10.07 -18.91 -24.58
CA PRO A 80 10.36 -19.93 -23.58
C PRO A 80 11.84 -19.98 -23.18
N GLU A 81 12.75 -19.86 -24.14
CA GLU A 81 14.20 -19.93 -23.88
C GLU A 81 14.68 -18.74 -23.06
N GLU A 82 14.24 -17.54 -23.42
CA GLU A 82 14.61 -16.31 -22.73
C GLU A 82 14.06 -16.29 -21.30
N PHE A 83 12.80 -16.69 -21.10
CA PHE A 83 12.20 -16.77 -19.78
C PHE A 83 12.94 -17.76 -18.87
N VAL A 84 13.26 -18.95 -19.40
CA VAL A 84 13.99 -19.98 -18.65
C VAL A 84 15.39 -19.51 -18.28
N GLU A 85 16.12 -18.84 -19.18
CA GLU A 85 17.46 -18.32 -18.90
C GLU A 85 17.43 -17.20 -17.83
N GLN A 86 16.56 -16.22 -17.97
CA GLN A 86 16.40 -15.13 -16.99
C GLN A 86 15.96 -15.67 -15.62
N GLY A 87 15.05 -16.65 -15.62
CA GLY A 87 14.59 -17.30 -14.39
C GLY A 87 15.71 -18.04 -13.66
N ARG A 88 16.58 -18.77 -14.38
CA ARG A 88 17.76 -19.41 -13.79
C ARG A 88 18.69 -18.41 -13.13
N GLN A 89 19.00 -17.32 -13.82
CA GLN A 89 19.85 -16.25 -13.28
C GLN A 89 19.27 -15.66 -11.99
N LEU A 90 17.97 -15.42 -11.95
CA LEU A 90 17.29 -14.93 -10.74
C LEU A 90 17.37 -15.98 -9.62
N ASN A 91 17.03 -17.24 -9.91
CA ASN A 91 17.04 -18.32 -8.90
C ASN A 91 18.43 -18.56 -8.30
N GLU A 92 19.49 -18.55 -9.12
CA GLU A 92 20.85 -18.67 -8.62
C GLU A 92 21.24 -17.56 -7.66
N LYS A 93 20.77 -16.32 -7.92
CA LYS A 93 21.04 -15.18 -7.05
C LYS A 93 20.26 -15.26 -5.74
N ILE A 94 18.96 -15.56 -5.77
CA ILE A 94 18.13 -15.62 -4.55
C ILE A 94 18.47 -16.83 -3.67
N ALA A 95 18.89 -17.96 -4.28
CA ALA A 95 19.29 -19.17 -3.57
C ALA A 95 20.47 -18.95 -2.62
N LYS A 96 21.36 -17.98 -2.90
CA LYS A 96 22.48 -17.60 -2.02
C LYS A 96 22.03 -17.14 -0.65
N PHE A 97 20.79 -16.64 -0.56
CA PHE A 97 20.16 -16.18 0.67
C PHE A 97 19.19 -17.22 1.27
N GLY A 98 19.10 -18.43 0.68
CA GLY A 98 18.18 -19.48 1.11
C GLY A 98 16.71 -19.16 0.87
N ALA A 99 16.40 -18.18 0.05
CA ALA A 99 15.03 -17.85 -0.36
C ALA A 99 14.54 -18.79 -1.46
N LYS A 100 13.22 -18.97 -1.56
CA LYS A 100 12.53 -19.66 -2.64
C LYS A 100 11.66 -18.66 -3.41
N MET A 101 11.30 -18.98 -4.64
CA MET A 101 10.39 -18.16 -5.41
C MET A 101 9.34 -19.03 -6.09
N PHE A 102 8.09 -18.58 -6.02
CA PHE A 102 6.95 -19.09 -6.81
C PHE A 102 6.55 -18.03 -7.81
N ILE A 103 6.28 -18.46 -9.04
CA ILE A 103 5.77 -17.57 -10.08
C ILE A 103 4.25 -17.56 -10.01
N GLN A 104 3.67 -16.36 -9.87
CA GLN A 104 2.22 -16.22 -9.94
C GLN A 104 1.77 -16.22 -11.40
N LEU A 105 1.08 -17.30 -11.82
CA LEU A 105 0.48 -17.42 -13.14
C LEU A 105 -0.94 -16.87 -13.15
N SER A 106 -1.26 -16.06 -14.16
CA SER A 106 -2.56 -15.43 -14.36
C SER A 106 -3.15 -15.84 -15.70
N MET A 107 -4.49 -15.94 -15.74
CA MET A 107 -5.29 -16.20 -16.94
C MET A 107 -5.97 -14.93 -17.49
N ASN A 108 -5.36 -13.76 -17.38
CA ASN A 108 -5.98 -12.50 -17.74
C ASN A 108 -6.82 -11.87 -16.62
N VAL A 109 -7.13 -10.60 -16.80
CA VAL A 109 -7.77 -9.71 -15.80
C VAL A 109 -9.31 -9.68 -15.88
N GLY A 110 -9.92 -10.55 -16.70
CA GLY A 110 -11.38 -10.64 -16.84
C GLY A 110 -12.00 -9.30 -17.28
N ARG A 111 -13.13 -8.90 -16.67
CA ARG A 111 -13.83 -7.64 -16.97
C ARG A 111 -13.02 -6.36 -16.67
N ASN A 112 -11.86 -6.47 -16.05
CA ASN A 112 -11.04 -5.34 -15.62
C ASN A 112 -10.08 -4.81 -16.71
N GLY A 113 -10.07 -5.42 -17.89
CA GLY A 113 -9.23 -5.02 -19.03
C GLY A 113 -9.18 -6.07 -20.13
N GLY A 114 -9.60 -7.31 -19.83
CA GLY A 114 -9.82 -8.36 -20.80
C GLY A 114 -11.15 -8.20 -21.53
N LEU A 115 -11.22 -8.74 -22.74
CA LEU A 115 -12.47 -8.74 -23.53
C LEU A 115 -13.29 -10.02 -23.35
N LYS A 116 -12.71 -11.07 -22.75
CA LYS A 116 -13.33 -12.38 -22.60
C LYS A 116 -13.53 -12.76 -21.14
N THR A 117 -14.72 -13.25 -20.82
CA THR A 117 -15.18 -13.60 -19.46
C THR A 117 -16.08 -14.85 -19.53
N PRO A 118 -16.47 -15.49 -18.41
CA PRO A 118 -17.36 -16.64 -18.47
C PRO A 118 -18.73 -16.32 -19.09
N SER A 119 -19.24 -15.11 -18.86
CA SER A 119 -20.50 -14.60 -19.40
C SER A 119 -20.32 -13.14 -19.81
N PRO A 120 -21.16 -12.58 -20.70
CA PRO A 120 -21.08 -11.15 -21.01
C PRO A 120 -21.28 -10.30 -19.76
N LEU A 121 -20.31 -9.43 -19.45
CA LEU A 121 -20.28 -8.59 -18.25
C LEU A 121 -19.94 -7.15 -18.62
N PRO A 122 -20.48 -6.13 -17.91
CA PRO A 122 -20.03 -4.76 -18.07
C PRO A 122 -18.57 -4.64 -17.68
N THR A 123 -17.73 -3.92 -18.48
CA THR A 123 -16.33 -3.70 -18.12
C THR A 123 -16.21 -2.76 -16.92
N LEU A 124 -15.11 -2.85 -16.19
CA LEU A 124 -14.86 -1.99 -15.01
C LEU A 124 -14.73 -0.52 -15.40
N ALA A 125 -13.96 -0.25 -16.46
CA ALA A 125 -13.64 1.11 -16.88
C ALA A 125 -14.81 1.83 -17.60
N ASN A 126 -15.63 1.07 -18.33
CA ASN A 126 -16.81 1.60 -19.03
C ASN A 126 -17.95 0.58 -18.98
N PRO A 127 -18.92 0.75 -18.07
CA PRO A 127 -20.05 -0.17 -17.93
C PRO A 127 -20.95 -0.33 -19.18
N ASP A 128 -20.88 0.61 -20.13
CA ASP A 128 -21.63 0.53 -21.40
C ASP A 128 -20.98 -0.45 -22.41
N VAL A 129 -19.73 -0.86 -22.15
CA VAL A 129 -19.00 -1.87 -22.93
C VAL A 129 -19.13 -3.22 -22.27
N THR A 130 -19.58 -4.22 -23.03
CA THR A 130 -19.78 -5.58 -22.53
C THR A 130 -18.72 -6.53 -23.07
N THR A 131 -18.18 -7.39 -22.21
CA THR A 131 -17.25 -8.46 -22.58
C THR A 131 -17.95 -9.57 -23.38
N VAL A 132 -17.15 -10.46 -23.99
CA VAL A 132 -17.64 -11.62 -24.77
C VAL A 132 -17.45 -12.90 -23.96
N ALA A 133 -18.44 -13.80 -24.00
CA ALA A 133 -18.34 -15.09 -23.33
C ALA A 133 -17.30 -15.99 -24.00
N LEU A 134 -16.46 -16.65 -23.21
CA LEU A 134 -15.55 -17.71 -23.66
C LEU A 134 -16.34 -18.94 -24.13
N THR A 135 -15.90 -19.55 -25.23
CA THR A 135 -16.34 -20.88 -25.63
C THR A 135 -15.67 -21.95 -24.76
N VAL A 136 -16.23 -23.17 -24.72
CA VAL A 136 -15.61 -24.30 -24.00
C VAL A 136 -14.22 -24.62 -24.56
N GLU A 137 -14.03 -24.58 -25.88
CA GLU A 137 -12.75 -24.82 -26.53
C GLU A 137 -11.69 -23.78 -26.13
N GLU A 138 -12.08 -22.49 -26.04
CA GLU A 138 -11.20 -21.43 -25.55
C GLU A 138 -10.79 -21.64 -24.09
N ILE A 139 -11.73 -22.04 -23.22
CA ILE A 139 -11.44 -22.37 -21.81
C ILE A 139 -10.42 -23.51 -21.73
N GLN A 140 -10.65 -24.61 -22.45
CA GLN A 140 -9.75 -25.75 -22.48
C GLN A 140 -8.38 -25.41 -23.07
N THR A 141 -8.32 -24.49 -24.03
CA THR A 141 -7.04 -23.98 -24.56
C THR A 141 -6.26 -23.22 -23.50
N LYS A 142 -6.91 -22.29 -22.79
CA LYS A 142 -6.28 -21.57 -21.68
C LYS A 142 -5.76 -22.50 -20.59
N VAL A 143 -6.54 -23.53 -20.21
CA VAL A 143 -6.12 -24.54 -19.22
C VAL A 143 -4.86 -25.27 -19.66
N ARG A 144 -4.80 -25.75 -20.93
CA ARG A 144 -3.58 -26.41 -21.45
C ARG A 144 -2.36 -25.49 -21.45
N GLU A 145 -2.55 -24.21 -21.77
CA GLU A 145 -1.47 -23.23 -21.75
C GLU A 145 -0.96 -22.98 -20.33
N MET A 146 -1.81 -22.92 -19.33
CA MET A 146 -1.39 -22.82 -17.91
C MET A 146 -0.49 -23.98 -17.50
N GLY A 147 -0.80 -25.22 -17.91
CA GLY A 147 0.08 -26.36 -17.67
C GLY A 147 1.46 -26.18 -18.31
N LYS A 148 1.52 -25.77 -19.58
CA LYS A 148 2.79 -25.49 -20.28
C LYS A 148 3.57 -24.35 -19.66
N ALA A 149 2.90 -23.28 -19.23
CA ALA A 149 3.53 -22.16 -18.53
C ALA A 149 4.17 -22.61 -17.20
N ALA A 150 3.47 -23.43 -16.43
CA ALA A 150 4.01 -24.03 -15.22
C ALA A 150 5.25 -24.90 -15.49
N LYS A 151 5.28 -25.61 -16.63
CA LYS A 151 6.46 -26.36 -17.06
C LYS A 151 7.66 -25.45 -17.32
N LEU A 152 7.48 -24.31 -17.98
CA LEU A 152 8.56 -23.32 -18.15
C LEU A 152 9.07 -22.78 -16.81
N VAL A 153 8.17 -22.52 -15.88
CA VAL A 153 8.53 -22.09 -14.52
C VAL A 153 9.38 -23.15 -13.83
N LYS A 154 9.00 -24.42 -13.92
CA LYS A 154 9.78 -25.55 -13.38
C LYS A 154 11.16 -25.66 -14.06
N ASP A 155 11.22 -25.54 -15.38
CA ASP A 155 12.47 -25.64 -16.16
C ASP A 155 13.43 -24.48 -15.89
N ALA A 156 12.89 -23.31 -15.52
CA ALA A 156 13.65 -22.16 -15.03
C ALA A 156 14.18 -22.35 -13.59
N GLY A 157 13.82 -23.45 -12.91
CA GLY A 157 14.28 -23.80 -11.57
C GLY A 157 13.53 -23.12 -10.43
N PHE A 158 12.40 -22.50 -10.69
CA PHE A 158 11.54 -21.95 -9.63
C PHE A 158 10.94 -23.05 -8.78
N ALA A 159 10.69 -22.75 -7.51
CA ALA A 159 10.30 -23.74 -6.51
C ALA A 159 8.82 -24.15 -6.57
N GLY A 160 7.99 -23.42 -7.32
CA GLY A 160 6.56 -23.70 -7.49
C GLY A 160 5.86 -22.59 -8.27
N VAL A 161 4.56 -22.74 -8.42
CA VAL A 161 3.67 -21.74 -9.00
C VAL A 161 2.57 -21.34 -8.02
N ASP A 162 2.09 -20.11 -8.14
CA ASP A 162 0.89 -19.61 -7.48
C ASP A 162 -0.15 -19.27 -8.55
N ILE A 163 -1.36 -19.74 -8.42
CA ILE A 163 -2.42 -19.43 -9.39
C ILE A 163 -3.16 -18.18 -8.94
N HIS A 164 -3.09 -17.12 -9.74
CA HIS A 164 -3.86 -15.90 -9.52
C HIS A 164 -5.32 -16.15 -9.89
N ALA A 165 -6.08 -16.70 -8.96
CA ALA A 165 -7.37 -17.28 -9.23
C ALA A 165 -8.55 -16.43 -8.72
N MET A 166 -9.13 -16.78 -7.59
CA MET A 166 -10.35 -16.15 -7.07
C MET A 166 -10.03 -14.85 -6.33
N HIS A 167 -9.51 -13.88 -7.10
CA HIS A 167 -9.00 -12.63 -6.56
C HIS A 167 -9.26 -11.47 -7.53
N TRP A 168 -9.68 -10.31 -7.01
CA TRP A 168 -9.92 -9.06 -7.71
C TRP A 168 -11.01 -9.06 -8.79
N GLY A 169 -11.81 -10.11 -8.93
CA GLY A 169 -12.74 -10.24 -10.05
C GLY A 169 -12.04 -10.47 -11.39
N HIS A 170 -10.80 -10.98 -11.38
CA HIS A 170 -10.08 -11.43 -12.57
C HIS A 170 -10.78 -12.64 -13.21
N LEU A 171 -10.25 -13.19 -14.32
CA LEU A 171 -10.96 -14.18 -15.10
C LEU A 171 -11.39 -15.39 -14.26
N LEU A 172 -10.51 -16.00 -13.49
CA LEU A 172 -10.84 -17.17 -12.65
C LEU A 172 -11.81 -16.82 -11.52
N ASP A 173 -11.70 -15.61 -10.95
CA ASP A 173 -12.66 -15.14 -9.97
C ASP A 173 -14.05 -14.92 -10.60
N SER A 174 -14.08 -14.42 -11.84
CA SER A 174 -15.33 -14.27 -12.60
C SER A 174 -16.03 -15.61 -12.86
N PHE A 175 -15.29 -16.72 -13.03
CA PHE A 175 -15.87 -18.06 -13.08
C PHE A 175 -16.47 -18.47 -11.73
N ALA A 176 -15.78 -18.23 -10.64
CA ALA A 176 -16.19 -18.62 -9.30
C ALA A 176 -17.39 -17.84 -8.76
N LEU A 177 -17.51 -16.55 -9.10
CA LEU A 177 -18.57 -15.66 -8.63
C LEU A 177 -19.88 -15.89 -9.41
N SER A 178 -20.95 -16.33 -8.73
CA SER A 178 -22.25 -16.58 -9.35
C SER A 178 -22.87 -15.32 -10.01
N VAL A 179 -22.59 -14.14 -9.46
CA VAL A 179 -23.02 -12.84 -10.01
C VAL A 179 -22.33 -12.50 -11.34
N MET A 180 -21.21 -13.16 -11.66
CA MET A 180 -20.44 -12.97 -12.90
C MET A 180 -20.54 -14.16 -13.86
N ASN A 181 -20.92 -15.34 -13.39
CA ASN A 181 -20.98 -16.57 -14.18
C ASN A 181 -22.42 -17.06 -14.35
N HIS A 182 -22.99 -16.77 -15.50
CA HIS A 182 -24.35 -17.15 -15.88
C HIS A 182 -24.39 -18.29 -16.92
N ARG A 183 -23.32 -19.10 -17.01
CA ARG A 183 -23.21 -20.22 -17.95
C ARG A 183 -24.16 -21.35 -17.57
N ASN A 184 -24.64 -22.08 -18.60
CA ASN A 184 -25.51 -23.25 -18.46
C ASN A 184 -24.82 -24.57 -18.89
N ASP A 185 -23.50 -24.50 -19.15
CA ASP A 185 -22.67 -25.67 -19.46
C ASP A 185 -21.89 -26.15 -18.21
N GLU A 186 -20.91 -27.04 -18.41
CA GLU A 186 -20.11 -27.64 -17.34
C GLU A 186 -19.23 -26.66 -16.54
N TYR A 187 -19.13 -25.40 -16.95
CA TYR A 187 -18.38 -24.34 -16.25
C TYR A 187 -19.29 -23.34 -15.52
N GLY A 188 -20.59 -23.62 -15.41
CA GLY A 188 -21.56 -22.75 -14.75
C GLY A 188 -22.56 -23.46 -13.87
N GLY A 189 -23.40 -22.72 -13.15
CA GLY A 189 -24.41 -23.24 -12.25
C GLY A 189 -23.89 -23.61 -10.88
N SER A 190 -23.67 -24.92 -10.58
CA SER A 190 -23.21 -25.35 -9.25
C SER A 190 -21.81 -24.83 -8.91
N LEU A 191 -21.45 -24.81 -7.63
CA LEU A 191 -20.15 -24.37 -7.18
C LEU A 191 -19.02 -25.22 -7.81
N GLU A 192 -19.19 -26.54 -7.86
CA GLU A 192 -18.22 -27.46 -8.46
C GLU A 192 -18.01 -27.15 -9.95
N ASN A 193 -19.09 -26.85 -10.69
CA ASN A 193 -19.00 -26.46 -12.09
C ASN A 193 -18.28 -25.12 -12.25
N ARG A 194 -18.59 -24.13 -11.43
CA ARG A 194 -17.91 -22.82 -11.44
C ARG A 194 -16.42 -22.94 -11.10
N LEU A 195 -16.01 -23.93 -10.32
CA LEU A 195 -14.63 -24.23 -9.96
C LEU A 195 -13.94 -25.27 -10.85
N ARG A 196 -14.66 -25.87 -11.82
CA ARG A 196 -14.11 -26.87 -12.75
C ARG A 196 -12.82 -26.40 -13.42
N ILE A 197 -12.77 -25.15 -13.84
CA ILE A 197 -11.58 -24.58 -14.47
C ILE A 197 -10.35 -24.62 -13.52
N ALA A 198 -10.54 -24.38 -12.22
CA ALA A 198 -9.45 -24.47 -11.24
C ALA A 198 -8.96 -25.92 -11.06
N LYS A 199 -9.89 -26.90 -11.09
CA LYS A 199 -9.52 -28.33 -11.09
C LYS A 199 -8.73 -28.71 -12.34
N GLU A 200 -9.19 -28.31 -13.51
CA GLU A 200 -8.53 -28.64 -14.77
C GLU A 200 -7.14 -27.99 -14.89
N ILE A 201 -6.94 -26.80 -14.29
CA ILE A 201 -5.61 -26.15 -14.22
C ILE A 201 -4.65 -26.98 -13.39
N ILE A 202 -5.02 -27.42 -12.18
CA ILE A 202 -4.13 -28.24 -11.37
C ILE A 202 -3.82 -29.58 -12.04
N ASP A 203 -4.82 -30.22 -12.69
CA ASP A 203 -4.61 -31.46 -13.43
C ASP A 203 -3.61 -31.26 -14.59
N ALA A 204 -3.74 -30.16 -15.37
CA ALA A 204 -2.81 -29.83 -16.45
C ALA A 204 -1.39 -29.55 -15.93
N ILE A 205 -1.25 -28.86 -14.79
CA ILE A 205 0.05 -28.63 -14.16
C ILE A 205 0.67 -29.93 -13.67
N ARG A 206 -0.10 -30.81 -13.03
CA ARG A 206 0.38 -32.14 -12.58
C ARG A 206 0.84 -32.99 -13.76
N GLN A 207 0.11 -32.95 -14.87
CA GLN A 207 0.50 -33.65 -16.10
C GLN A 207 1.85 -33.17 -16.65
N GLU A 208 2.11 -31.88 -16.69
CA GLU A 208 3.32 -31.30 -17.27
C GLU A 208 4.50 -31.27 -16.27
N CYS A 209 4.22 -31.08 -14.97
CA CYS A 209 5.24 -30.88 -13.95
C CYS A 209 5.42 -32.05 -12.99
N GLY A 210 4.50 -33.02 -12.97
CA GLY A 210 4.47 -34.11 -11.98
C GLY A 210 3.85 -33.71 -10.65
N GLU A 211 3.54 -34.71 -9.81
CA GLU A 211 2.78 -34.56 -8.56
C GLU A 211 3.52 -33.75 -7.48
N ASP A 212 4.83 -33.76 -7.47
CA ASP A 212 5.65 -33.14 -6.42
C ASP A 212 5.90 -31.64 -6.65
N PHE A 213 5.52 -31.06 -7.80
CA PHE A 213 5.76 -29.64 -8.06
C PHE A 213 4.75 -28.77 -7.33
N PRO A 214 5.14 -27.91 -6.37
CA PRO A 214 4.21 -27.15 -5.53
C PRO A 214 3.33 -26.18 -6.33
N VAL A 215 2.03 -26.20 -6.04
CA VAL A 215 1.03 -25.33 -6.63
C VAL A 215 0.18 -24.71 -5.54
N THR A 216 0.30 -23.40 -5.34
CA THR A 216 -0.58 -22.63 -4.46
C THR A 216 -1.66 -21.92 -5.28
N ILE A 217 -2.73 -21.49 -4.61
CA ILE A 217 -3.82 -20.78 -5.28
C ILE A 217 -4.29 -19.60 -4.43
N ARG A 218 -4.55 -18.46 -5.07
CA ARG A 218 -5.00 -17.25 -4.39
C ARG A 218 -6.52 -17.19 -4.33
N LEU A 219 -7.06 -16.89 -3.12
CA LEU A 219 -8.48 -16.85 -2.82
C LEU A 219 -8.83 -15.63 -1.97
N ALA A 220 -9.69 -14.75 -2.47
CA ALA A 220 -10.33 -13.73 -1.66
C ALA A 220 -11.47 -14.37 -0.84
N LEU A 221 -11.39 -14.31 0.50
CA LEU A 221 -12.34 -14.98 1.40
C LEU A 221 -13.70 -14.29 1.45
N LYS A 222 -13.75 -13.01 1.11
CA LYS A 222 -14.99 -12.23 1.00
C LYS A 222 -14.81 -11.18 -0.07
N SER A 223 -15.78 -11.02 -0.96
CA SER A 223 -15.65 -10.07 -2.06
C SER A 223 -15.95 -8.64 -1.67
N TYR A 224 -16.76 -8.42 -0.62
CA TYR A 224 -17.24 -7.10 -0.19
C TYR A 224 -17.96 -6.33 -1.30
N MET A 225 -18.60 -7.03 -2.23
CA MET A 225 -19.37 -6.43 -3.32
C MET A 225 -20.82 -6.18 -2.93
N LYS A 226 -21.27 -4.94 -3.07
CA LYS A 226 -22.71 -4.58 -3.06
C LYS A 226 -23.30 -4.60 -4.47
N GLY A 227 -22.46 -4.59 -5.49
CA GLY A 227 -22.80 -4.61 -6.91
C GLY A 227 -21.59 -4.33 -7.77
N PHE A 228 -21.76 -4.27 -9.10
CA PHE A 228 -20.68 -3.87 -9.98
C PHE A 228 -20.25 -2.42 -9.68
N ASN A 229 -18.94 -2.23 -9.50
CA ASN A 229 -18.32 -0.96 -9.13
C ASN A 229 -18.85 -0.37 -7.79
N LYS A 230 -19.37 -1.21 -6.91
CA LYS A 230 -19.91 -0.78 -5.60
C LYS A 230 -19.45 -1.72 -4.51
N ALA A 231 -18.79 -1.16 -3.49
CA ALA A 231 -18.40 -1.87 -2.30
C ALA A 231 -19.51 -1.86 -1.24
N SER A 232 -19.54 -2.89 -0.40
CA SER A 232 -20.27 -2.91 0.86
C SER A 232 -19.33 -2.42 1.95
N PHE A 233 -19.56 -1.21 2.49
CA PHE A 233 -18.63 -0.54 3.41
C PHE A 233 -18.36 -1.33 4.70
N ASP A 234 -19.38 -1.97 5.26
CA ASP A 234 -19.30 -2.78 6.48
C ASP A 234 -19.38 -4.30 6.19
N GLY A 235 -19.52 -4.68 4.92
CA GLY A 235 -19.68 -6.06 4.48
C GLY A 235 -21.04 -6.69 4.79
N SER A 236 -22.06 -5.91 5.17
CA SER A 236 -23.41 -6.41 5.46
C SER A 236 -24.21 -6.77 4.19
N GLU A 237 -23.94 -6.08 3.07
CA GLU A 237 -24.60 -6.28 1.78
C GLU A 237 -23.62 -6.97 0.81
N GLU A 238 -23.59 -8.29 0.78
CA GLU A 238 -22.69 -9.07 -0.09
C GLU A 238 -23.46 -9.76 -1.21
N VAL A 239 -23.15 -9.42 -2.47
CA VAL A 239 -23.71 -10.08 -3.66
C VAL A 239 -22.72 -11.02 -4.35
N GLY A 240 -21.44 -10.96 -3.96
CA GLY A 240 -20.38 -11.81 -4.48
C GLY A 240 -20.12 -13.02 -3.57
N ARG A 241 -18.85 -13.24 -3.23
CA ARG A 241 -18.45 -14.36 -2.37
C ARG A 241 -18.63 -14.02 -0.89
N THR A 242 -19.40 -14.86 -0.18
CA THR A 242 -19.50 -14.86 1.28
C THR A 242 -18.39 -15.72 1.90
N LEU A 243 -18.20 -15.59 3.21
CA LEU A 243 -17.25 -16.44 3.95
C LEU A 243 -17.65 -17.93 3.90
N GLU A 244 -18.92 -18.24 3.98
CA GLU A 244 -19.44 -19.60 3.91
C GLU A 244 -19.11 -20.25 2.55
N GLU A 245 -19.31 -19.53 1.45
CA GLU A 245 -18.92 -19.99 0.12
C GLU A 245 -17.40 -20.15 0.00
N ALA A 246 -16.60 -19.22 0.58
CA ALA A 246 -15.14 -19.32 0.59
C ALA A 246 -14.63 -20.56 1.35
N ILE A 247 -15.30 -20.96 2.42
CA ILE A 247 -15.00 -22.21 3.16
C ILE A 247 -15.23 -23.43 2.27
N GLU A 248 -16.36 -23.50 1.56
CA GLU A 248 -16.63 -24.61 0.64
C GLU A 248 -15.66 -24.61 -0.55
N ILE A 249 -15.33 -23.45 -1.11
CA ILE A 249 -14.28 -23.31 -2.14
C ILE A 249 -12.95 -23.86 -1.61
N SER A 250 -12.56 -23.51 -0.39
CA SER A 250 -11.29 -23.94 0.21
C SER A 250 -11.19 -25.46 0.33
N LYS A 251 -12.28 -26.12 0.76
CA LYS A 251 -12.36 -27.60 0.81
C LYS A 251 -12.24 -28.24 -0.57
N LEU A 252 -12.90 -27.67 -1.57
CA LEU A 252 -12.83 -28.16 -2.94
C LEU A 252 -11.41 -27.99 -3.50
N LEU A 253 -10.75 -26.84 -3.30
CA LEU A 253 -9.39 -26.60 -3.75
C LEU A 253 -8.39 -27.57 -3.11
N GLU A 254 -8.50 -27.85 -1.80
CA GLU A 254 -7.72 -28.89 -1.13
C GLU A 254 -7.97 -30.26 -1.76
N SER A 255 -9.23 -30.62 -2.01
CA SER A 255 -9.61 -31.90 -2.63
C SER A 255 -9.10 -32.04 -4.08
N TYR A 256 -8.87 -30.93 -4.78
CA TYR A 256 -8.30 -30.90 -6.13
C TYR A 256 -6.78 -31.11 -6.15
N GLY A 257 -6.11 -31.00 -4.98
CA GLY A 257 -4.68 -31.24 -4.84
C GLY A 257 -3.80 -29.97 -4.88
N TYR A 258 -4.35 -28.80 -4.54
CA TYR A 258 -3.55 -27.60 -4.26
C TYR A 258 -2.79 -27.74 -2.95
N ASP A 259 -1.53 -27.28 -2.92
CA ASP A 259 -0.62 -27.46 -1.79
C ASP A 259 -0.74 -26.41 -0.69
N ALA A 260 -1.31 -25.23 -0.99
CA ALA A 260 -1.63 -24.19 -0.01
C ALA A 260 -2.62 -23.17 -0.58
N LEU A 261 -3.33 -22.49 0.33
CA LEU A 261 -4.20 -21.35 0.01
C LEU A 261 -3.51 -20.05 0.37
N SER A 262 -3.40 -19.12 -0.59
CA SER A 262 -2.96 -17.74 -0.36
C SER A 262 -4.21 -16.85 -0.25
N VAL A 263 -4.54 -16.40 0.97
CA VAL A 263 -5.83 -15.75 1.22
C VAL A 263 -5.73 -14.26 1.45
N ASP A 264 -6.75 -13.53 0.95
CA ASP A 264 -6.98 -12.11 1.17
C ASP A 264 -8.48 -11.77 1.05
N ALA A 265 -8.85 -10.51 0.73
CA ALA A 265 -10.23 -10.09 0.57
C ALA A 265 -10.38 -9.04 -0.53
N GLY A 266 -11.63 -8.83 -0.94
CA GLY A 266 -12.04 -7.78 -1.87
C GLY A 266 -11.91 -8.17 -3.34
N THR A 267 -12.59 -7.39 -4.16
CA THR A 267 -12.49 -7.38 -5.62
C THR A 267 -12.15 -5.97 -6.08
N LEU A 268 -11.96 -5.74 -7.38
CA LEU A 268 -11.85 -4.37 -7.89
C LEU A 268 -13.15 -3.58 -7.76
N ASP A 269 -14.29 -4.24 -7.61
CA ASP A 269 -15.58 -3.62 -7.28
C ASP A 269 -15.63 -3.08 -5.84
N ALA A 270 -14.81 -3.66 -4.95
CA ALA A 270 -14.61 -3.27 -3.56
C ALA A 270 -13.11 -3.00 -3.30
N PHE A 271 -12.52 -2.10 -4.09
CA PHE A 271 -11.09 -1.96 -4.27
C PHE A 271 -10.33 -1.62 -2.97
N TYR A 272 -10.96 -0.88 -2.06
CA TYR A 272 -10.32 -0.57 -0.78
C TYR A 272 -10.22 -1.77 0.19
N TYR A 273 -10.93 -2.89 -0.06
CA TYR A 273 -10.69 -4.15 0.64
C TYR A 273 -9.57 -4.97 -0.02
N ALA A 274 -9.50 -4.93 -1.36
CA ALA A 274 -8.42 -5.58 -2.11
C ALA A 274 -7.06 -4.89 -1.88
N MET A 275 -7.06 -3.56 -1.75
CA MET A 275 -5.88 -2.71 -1.49
C MET A 275 -6.11 -1.81 -0.27
N PRO A 276 -6.15 -2.40 0.94
CA PRO A 276 -6.63 -1.69 2.13
C PRO A 276 -5.76 -0.49 2.49
N PRO A 277 -6.34 0.73 2.53
CA PRO A 277 -5.68 1.91 3.08
C PRO A 277 -5.48 1.78 4.61
N SER A 278 -4.82 2.76 5.22
CA SER A 278 -4.64 2.81 6.68
C SER A 278 -5.94 2.81 7.48
N TYR A 279 -7.06 3.19 6.86
CA TYR A 279 -8.40 3.21 7.51
C TYR A 279 -8.92 1.82 7.89
N ILE A 280 -8.44 0.77 7.22
CA ILE A 280 -8.71 -0.64 7.56
C ILE A 280 -7.63 -1.12 8.55
N PRO A 281 -7.99 -1.72 9.69
CA PRO A 281 -7.02 -2.10 10.72
C PRO A 281 -6.05 -3.19 10.26
N ALA A 282 -4.86 -3.24 10.88
CA ALA A 282 -3.93 -4.34 10.69
C ALA A 282 -4.56 -5.66 11.16
N GLY A 283 -4.30 -6.74 10.43
CA GLY A 283 -4.83 -8.07 10.75
C GLY A 283 -6.34 -8.26 10.51
N PHE A 284 -7.01 -7.36 9.75
CA PHE A 284 -8.46 -7.43 9.51
C PHE A 284 -8.95 -8.74 8.88
N MET A 285 -8.03 -9.52 8.29
CA MET A 285 -8.32 -10.81 7.67
C MET A 285 -8.36 -12.00 8.65
N LEU A 286 -7.87 -11.83 9.87
CA LEU A 286 -7.61 -12.96 10.76
C LEU A 286 -8.87 -13.73 11.15
N ASP A 287 -9.96 -13.04 11.44
CA ASP A 287 -11.23 -13.69 11.81
C ASP A 287 -11.81 -14.52 10.66
N LEU A 288 -11.70 -14.02 9.41
CA LEU A 288 -12.11 -14.75 8.22
C LEU A 288 -11.20 -15.95 7.97
N THR A 289 -9.89 -15.75 8.11
CA THR A 289 -8.88 -16.79 7.85
C THR A 289 -8.96 -17.91 8.87
N ALA A 290 -9.24 -17.62 10.15
CA ALA A 290 -9.44 -18.63 11.18
C ALA A 290 -10.51 -19.66 10.79
N LYS A 291 -11.63 -19.22 10.23
CA LYS A 291 -12.72 -20.10 9.80
C LYS A 291 -12.33 -20.99 8.62
N VAL A 292 -11.55 -20.48 7.70
CA VAL A 292 -11.02 -21.28 6.58
C VAL A 292 -9.97 -22.27 7.11
N LYS A 293 -9.08 -21.84 8.01
CA LYS A 293 -8.05 -22.70 8.60
C LYS A 293 -8.63 -23.87 9.41
N GLU A 294 -9.77 -23.67 10.08
CA GLU A 294 -10.52 -24.75 10.77
C GLU A 294 -11.06 -25.80 9.76
N ALA A 295 -11.25 -25.44 8.50
CA ALA A 295 -11.93 -26.26 7.49
C ALA A 295 -10.99 -27.04 6.57
N VAL A 296 -9.70 -26.70 6.52
CA VAL A 296 -8.69 -27.32 5.64
C VAL A 296 -7.44 -27.74 6.42
N SER A 297 -6.72 -28.76 5.89
CA SER A 297 -5.47 -29.26 6.48
C SER A 297 -4.23 -28.68 5.81
N ILE A 298 -4.34 -28.20 4.56
CA ILE A 298 -3.24 -27.56 3.84
C ILE A 298 -2.88 -26.20 4.46
N PRO A 299 -1.65 -25.70 4.27
CA PRO A 299 -1.22 -24.40 4.75
C PRO A 299 -2.11 -23.25 4.23
N VAL A 300 -2.44 -22.31 5.13
CA VAL A 300 -3.16 -21.08 4.82
C VAL A 300 -2.23 -19.87 5.01
N LEU A 301 -1.93 -19.19 3.91
CA LEU A 301 -1.01 -18.06 3.84
C LEU A 301 -1.83 -16.78 3.79
N CYS A 302 -1.75 -15.93 4.84
CA CYS A 302 -2.65 -14.78 4.96
C CYS A 302 -1.97 -13.47 4.53
N GLY A 303 -2.59 -12.79 3.55
CA GLY A 303 -2.30 -11.42 3.16
C GLY A 303 -3.26 -10.40 3.79
N GLY A 304 -3.13 -9.13 3.42
CA GLY A 304 -4.03 -8.06 3.89
C GLY A 304 -3.64 -7.46 5.24
N ARG A 305 -2.77 -6.42 5.22
CA ARG A 305 -2.31 -5.66 6.40
C ARG A 305 -1.63 -6.52 7.50
N MET A 306 -0.86 -7.54 7.08
CA MET A 306 -0.10 -8.44 7.95
C MET A 306 1.34 -7.98 8.22
N ALA A 307 1.62 -6.67 8.10
CA ALA A 307 2.98 -6.11 8.24
C ALA A 307 3.43 -5.93 9.70
N ASP A 308 2.51 -5.94 10.66
CA ASP A 308 2.86 -5.89 12.08
C ASP A 308 3.38 -7.28 12.52
N PRO A 309 4.67 -7.37 12.95
CA PRO A 309 5.25 -8.67 13.31
C PRO A 309 4.66 -9.28 14.59
N ASP A 310 4.15 -8.46 15.52
CA ASP A 310 3.51 -8.96 16.75
C ASP A 310 2.14 -9.59 16.43
N ILE A 311 1.37 -8.98 15.54
CA ILE A 311 0.11 -9.55 15.04
C ILE A 311 0.36 -10.85 14.30
N SER A 312 1.33 -10.87 13.39
CA SER A 312 1.66 -12.04 12.57
C SER A 312 2.23 -13.19 13.40
N GLU A 313 3.12 -12.91 14.35
CA GLU A 313 3.65 -13.91 15.30
C GLU A 313 2.54 -14.56 16.11
N LYS A 314 1.65 -13.72 16.67
CA LYS A 314 0.52 -14.22 17.46
C LYS A 314 -0.44 -15.06 16.62
N ALA A 315 -0.77 -14.62 15.40
CA ALA A 315 -1.68 -15.35 14.52
C ALA A 315 -1.14 -16.75 14.13
N ILE A 316 0.18 -16.88 13.91
CA ILE A 316 0.81 -18.17 13.66
C ILE A 316 0.86 -19.02 14.95
N ALA A 317 1.20 -18.41 16.08
CA ALA A 317 1.24 -19.10 17.37
C ALA A 317 -0.12 -19.68 17.78
N ASP A 318 -1.20 -18.95 17.49
CA ASP A 318 -2.58 -19.36 17.77
C ASP A 318 -3.14 -20.34 16.71
N GLY A 319 -2.37 -20.65 15.65
CA GLY A 319 -2.79 -21.57 14.59
C GLY A 319 -3.86 -21.00 13.63
N ILE A 320 -4.01 -19.66 13.58
CA ILE A 320 -4.96 -18.98 12.70
C ILE A 320 -4.45 -18.96 11.26
N ILE A 321 -3.14 -18.79 11.08
CA ILE A 321 -2.44 -18.80 9.79
C ILE A 321 -1.17 -19.65 9.88
N ASP A 322 -0.66 -20.08 8.72
CA ASP A 322 0.61 -20.81 8.65
C ASP A 322 1.78 -19.92 8.24
N ALA A 323 1.52 -18.84 7.49
CA ALA A 323 2.53 -17.84 7.14
C ALA A 323 1.89 -16.48 6.87
N ALA A 324 2.64 -15.40 7.11
CA ALA A 324 2.26 -14.02 6.81
C ALA A 324 2.75 -13.62 5.40
N VAL A 325 1.83 -13.14 4.56
CA VAL A 325 2.12 -12.65 3.21
C VAL A 325 2.22 -11.12 3.24
N ILE A 326 3.45 -10.62 3.06
CA ILE A 326 3.84 -9.23 3.26
C ILE A 326 3.93 -8.52 1.90
N GLY A 327 3.00 -7.62 1.63
CA GLY A 327 2.98 -6.85 0.37
C GLY A 327 3.73 -5.53 0.47
N ARG A 328 3.00 -4.43 0.62
CA ARG A 328 3.53 -3.05 0.60
C ARG A 328 4.65 -2.79 1.60
N GLN A 329 4.70 -3.51 2.71
CA GLN A 329 5.81 -3.44 3.67
C GLN A 329 7.13 -3.94 3.05
N ALA A 330 7.12 -4.96 2.19
CA ALA A 330 8.30 -5.42 1.47
C ALA A 330 8.79 -4.40 0.41
N ILE A 331 7.91 -3.48 -0.05
CA ILE A 331 8.30 -2.33 -0.87
C ILE A 331 8.93 -1.24 0.01
N ALA A 332 8.30 -0.95 1.16
CA ALA A 332 8.76 0.09 2.10
C ALA A 332 10.11 -0.26 2.72
N ASP A 333 10.31 -1.52 3.08
CA ASP A 333 11.55 -2.00 3.69
C ASP A 333 11.91 -3.40 3.18
N PRO A 334 12.91 -3.53 2.31
CA PRO A 334 13.36 -4.85 1.83
C PRO A 334 14.02 -5.68 2.94
N ASP A 335 14.52 -5.08 4.03
CA ASP A 335 15.17 -5.77 5.16
C ASP A 335 14.16 -6.25 6.24
N TYR A 336 12.86 -6.06 6.03
CA TYR A 336 11.81 -6.39 7.00
C TYR A 336 12.00 -7.76 7.66
N ALA A 337 12.11 -8.83 6.86
CA ALA A 337 12.17 -10.19 7.42
C ALA A 337 13.46 -10.46 8.20
N LYS A 338 14.58 -9.85 7.81
CA LYS A 338 15.85 -9.89 8.52
C LYS A 338 15.75 -9.16 9.85
N LEU A 339 15.21 -7.94 9.85
CA LEU A 339 15.05 -7.12 11.06
C LEU A 339 14.12 -7.80 12.08
N VAL A 340 13.01 -8.39 11.63
CA VAL A 340 12.14 -9.21 12.48
C VAL A 340 12.90 -10.40 13.07
N SER A 341 13.65 -11.14 12.26
CA SER A 341 14.42 -12.31 12.69
C SER A 341 15.51 -11.95 13.70
N GLU A 342 16.09 -10.77 13.60
CA GLU A 342 17.09 -10.23 14.51
C GLU A 342 16.48 -9.53 15.74
N GLY A 343 15.16 -9.31 15.78
CA GLY A 343 14.45 -8.60 16.84
C GLY A 343 14.66 -7.09 16.85
N ARG A 344 15.05 -6.52 15.71
CA ARG A 344 15.33 -5.10 15.48
C ARG A 344 14.14 -4.40 14.84
N THR A 345 12.95 -4.64 15.38
CA THR A 345 11.68 -4.15 14.79
C THR A 345 11.51 -2.64 14.88
N ASP A 346 12.23 -1.96 15.79
CA ASP A 346 12.32 -0.50 15.88
C ASP A 346 13.13 0.14 14.74
N GLU A 347 13.84 -0.66 13.95
CA GLU A 347 14.60 -0.23 12.79
C GLU A 347 13.85 -0.46 11.46
N ILE A 348 12.63 -1.01 11.49
CA ILE A 348 11.81 -1.23 10.29
C ILE A 348 11.25 0.10 9.78
N ARG A 349 11.51 0.39 8.50
CA ARG A 349 10.87 1.49 7.77
C ARG A 349 9.41 1.13 7.45
N THR A 350 8.49 1.59 8.28
CA THR A 350 7.10 1.16 8.23
C THR A 350 6.35 1.68 7.01
N CYS A 351 5.61 0.78 6.34
CA CYS A 351 4.64 1.15 5.30
C CYS A 351 3.44 1.86 5.93
N ILE A 352 3.15 3.09 5.52
CA ILE A 352 2.09 3.94 6.09
C ILE A 352 0.70 3.72 5.47
N GLY A 353 0.49 2.68 4.69
CA GLY A 353 -0.81 2.34 4.09
C GLY A 353 -1.40 3.40 3.15
N CYS A 354 -0.58 4.31 2.62
CA CYS A 354 -1.02 5.47 1.82
C CYS A 354 -1.46 5.13 0.40
N ASN A 355 -1.04 4.01 -0.17
CA ASN A 355 -1.29 3.59 -1.56
C ASN A 355 -0.74 4.52 -2.67
N GLN A 356 -0.09 5.64 -2.35
CA GLN A 356 0.26 6.69 -3.31
C GLN A 356 1.30 6.25 -4.35
N GLY A 357 2.50 5.90 -3.91
CA GLY A 357 3.61 5.56 -4.81
C GLY A 357 3.51 4.15 -5.39
N CYS A 358 2.97 3.20 -4.64
CA CYS A 358 2.86 1.81 -5.07
C CYS A 358 1.63 1.59 -5.97
N ILE A 359 0.46 1.39 -5.39
CA ILE A 359 -0.74 1.00 -6.16
C ILE A 359 -1.19 2.12 -7.10
N TRP A 360 -1.37 3.34 -6.58
CA TRP A 360 -1.82 4.47 -7.39
C TRP A 360 -0.74 4.90 -8.40
N GLY A 361 0.53 4.87 -8.00
CA GLY A 361 1.65 5.13 -8.89
C GLY A 361 1.71 4.14 -10.06
N PHE A 362 1.45 2.86 -9.82
CA PHE A 362 1.36 1.85 -10.86
C PHE A 362 0.21 2.14 -11.85
N PHE A 363 -1.00 2.41 -11.34
CA PHE A 363 -2.14 2.72 -12.21
C PHE A 363 -1.99 4.03 -13.00
N CYS A 364 -1.34 5.06 -12.43
CA CYS A 364 -1.17 6.35 -13.10
C CYS A 364 0.04 6.39 -14.04
N ASN A 365 1.15 5.72 -13.69
CA ASN A 365 2.45 5.88 -14.35
C ASN A 365 3.03 4.55 -14.84
N GLY A 366 2.33 3.43 -14.67
CA GLY A 366 2.81 2.10 -15.03
C GLY A 366 4.02 1.61 -14.21
N ARG A 367 4.40 2.30 -13.12
CA ARG A 367 5.58 1.97 -12.32
C ARG A 367 5.32 2.18 -10.83
N VAL A 368 5.74 1.21 -10.03
CA VAL A 368 5.72 1.28 -8.57
C VAL A 368 6.85 2.17 -8.06
N SER A 369 6.52 3.00 -7.07
CA SER A 369 7.44 3.70 -6.19
C SER A 369 6.94 3.60 -4.73
N CYS A 370 7.59 4.25 -3.77
CA CYS A 370 7.11 4.21 -2.39
C CYS A 370 7.22 5.58 -1.73
N ALA A 371 6.21 5.93 -0.95
CA ALA A 371 6.19 7.20 -0.22
C ALA A 371 7.29 7.29 0.85
N VAL A 372 7.72 6.17 1.41
CA VAL A 372 8.71 6.12 2.48
C VAL A 372 10.07 5.53 2.06
N ASN A 373 10.13 4.91 0.88
CA ASN A 373 11.36 4.31 0.34
C ASN A 373 11.67 4.85 -1.07
N PRO A 374 12.56 5.83 -1.19
CA PRO A 374 12.91 6.42 -2.49
C PRO A 374 13.77 5.50 -3.38
N GLU A 375 14.29 4.39 -2.84
CA GLU A 375 15.22 3.47 -3.53
C GLU A 375 14.50 2.39 -4.35
N VAL A 376 13.15 2.35 -4.34
CA VAL A 376 12.37 1.33 -5.06
C VAL A 376 12.57 1.41 -6.57
N GLY A 377 13.00 0.29 -7.16
CA GLY A 377 13.32 0.16 -8.59
C GLY A 377 14.75 0.62 -8.96
N TYR A 378 15.58 0.90 -7.94
CA TYR A 378 17.01 1.26 -8.06
C TYR A 378 17.88 0.37 -7.16
N GLU A 379 17.39 -0.81 -6.79
CA GLU A 379 18.05 -1.72 -5.85
C GLU A 379 19.40 -2.26 -6.35
N GLY A 380 19.63 -2.24 -7.66
CA GLY A 380 20.93 -2.61 -8.28
C GLY A 380 21.98 -1.50 -8.20
N GLU A 381 21.59 -0.29 -7.84
CA GLU A 381 22.49 0.84 -7.71
C GLU A 381 22.95 1.01 -6.26
N PRO A 382 24.28 1.18 -6.01
CA PRO A 382 24.75 1.42 -4.65
C PRO A 382 24.32 2.82 -4.17
N GLN A 383 23.30 2.88 -3.33
CA GLN A 383 22.78 4.13 -2.77
C GLN A 383 22.74 4.10 -1.23
N PRO A 384 22.99 5.20 -0.57
CA PRO A 384 23.68 6.41 -1.05
C PRO A 384 25.21 6.20 -1.10
N MET A 385 25.83 6.57 -2.21
CA MET A 385 27.29 6.51 -2.36
C MET A 385 27.99 7.46 -1.38
N LYS A 386 29.18 7.06 -0.91
CA LYS A 386 30.01 7.95 -0.07
C LYS A 386 30.39 9.22 -0.85
N ALA A 387 30.33 10.37 -0.17
CA ALA A 387 30.78 11.63 -0.73
C ALA A 387 32.30 11.62 -0.91
N GLU A 388 32.78 12.14 -2.04
CA GLU A 388 34.23 12.31 -2.27
C GLU A 388 34.88 13.27 -1.26
N LYS A 389 34.14 14.33 -0.92
CA LYS A 389 34.54 15.35 0.05
C LYS A 389 33.47 15.52 1.12
N PRO A 390 33.68 15.04 2.35
CA PRO A 390 32.77 15.31 3.45
C PRO A 390 32.61 16.81 3.69
N LYS A 391 31.35 17.24 3.88
CA LYS A 391 30.94 18.61 4.18
C LYS A 391 30.41 18.67 5.62
N LYS A 392 30.47 19.85 6.22
CA LYS A 392 29.73 20.19 7.43
C LYS A 392 28.37 20.71 7.06
N ILE A 393 27.32 19.97 7.45
CA ILE A 393 25.94 20.23 7.04
C ILE A 393 25.10 20.55 8.26
N ILE A 394 24.33 21.62 8.19
CA ILE A 394 23.27 21.92 9.17
C ILE A 394 21.93 21.72 8.52
N VAL A 395 21.09 20.89 9.14
CA VAL A 395 19.69 20.70 8.77
C VAL A 395 18.80 21.45 9.76
N VAL A 396 17.97 22.35 9.26
CA VAL A 396 17.06 23.17 10.07
C VAL A 396 15.64 22.62 9.97
N GLY A 397 15.16 22.00 11.04
CA GLY A 397 13.84 21.40 11.17
C GLY A 397 13.87 19.86 11.23
N GLY A 398 13.33 19.31 12.30
CA GLY A 398 13.25 17.87 12.60
C GLY A 398 11.96 17.20 12.11
N GLY A 399 11.35 17.72 11.05
CA GLY A 399 10.25 17.07 10.31
C GLY A 399 10.78 15.96 9.40
N ILE A 400 9.85 15.31 8.64
CA ILE A 400 10.19 14.15 7.80
C ILE A 400 11.28 14.46 6.77
N ALA A 401 11.21 15.60 6.08
CA ALA A 401 12.20 15.99 5.09
C ALA A 401 13.58 16.24 5.73
N GLY A 402 13.61 16.94 6.88
CA GLY A 402 14.86 17.19 7.58
C GLY A 402 15.53 15.93 8.13
N MET A 403 14.75 15.03 8.72
CA MET A 403 15.28 13.74 9.22
C MET A 403 15.79 12.85 8.07
N GLU A 404 15.09 12.80 6.93
CA GLU A 404 15.57 12.03 5.77
C GLU A 404 16.85 12.65 5.18
N ALA A 405 16.90 13.97 5.00
CA ALA A 405 18.10 14.63 4.51
C ALA A 405 19.31 14.41 5.45
N ALA A 406 19.11 14.54 6.77
CA ALA A 406 20.16 14.28 7.76
C ALA A 406 20.64 12.83 7.72
N ARG A 407 19.69 11.86 7.60
CA ARG A 407 19.99 10.42 7.49
C ARG A 407 20.86 10.12 6.28
N ILE A 408 20.48 10.62 5.11
CA ILE A 408 21.18 10.34 3.86
C ILE A 408 22.54 11.07 3.84
N ALA A 409 22.60 12.32 4.23
CA ALA A 409 23.85 13.07 4.31
C ALA A 409 24.86 12.37 5.25
N LYS A 410 24.40 11.89 6.42
CA LYS A 410 25.26 11.14 7.36
C LYS A 410 25.72 9.80 6.77
N LYS A 411 24.86 9.05 6.10
CA LYS A 411 25.24 7.82 5.40
C LYS A 411 26.29 8.07 4.32
N ARG A 412 26.26 9.22 3.66
CA ARG A 412 27.27 9.62 2.69
C ARG A 412 28.62 10.04 3.33
N GLY A 413 28.65 10.18 4.65
CA GLY A 413 29.88 10.50 5.41
C GLY A 413 30.07 11.97 5.74
N HIS A 414 29.02 12.79 5.56
CA HIS A 414 29.06 14.19 5.97
C HIS A 414 29.01 14.34 7.50
N ASP A 415 29.50 15.48 8.03
CA ASP A 415 29.31 15.90 9.41
C ASP A 415 27.97 16.64 9.51
N VAL A 416 26.99 16.07 10.23
CA VAL A 416 25.59 16.54 10.20
C VAL A 416 25.12 16.92 11.58
N THR A 417 24.65 18.17 11.71
CA THR A 417 23.88 18.67 12.86
C THR A 417 22.46 18.97 12.44
N LEU A 418 21.47 18.48 13.21
CA LEU A 418 20.05 18.77 13.03
C LEU A 418 19.56 19.68 14.14
N MET A 419 19.00 20.86 13.78
CA MET A 419 18.41 21.82 14.72
C MET A 419 16.90 21.75 14.67
N GLU A 420 16.26 21.53 15.82
CA GLU A 420 14.79 21.50 15.97
C GLU A 420 14.35 22.46 17.06
N LYS A 421 13.41 23.36 16.72
CA LYS A 421 12.91 24.40 17.65
C LYS A 421 12.03 23.83 18.77
N SER A 422 11.39 22.70 18.55
CA SER A 422 10.54 22.04 19.54
C SER A 422 11.30 21.01 20.38
N GLY A 423 10.64 20.47 21.40
CA GLY A 423 11.19 19.40 22.23
C GLY A 423 11.01 17.99 21.64
N THR A 424 10.54 17.85 20.38
CA THR A 424 10.32 16.55 19.76
C THR A 424 10.52 16.58 18.25
N LEU A 425 11.09 15.50 17.70
CA LEU A 425 11.15 15.26 16.27
C LEU A 425 9.82 14.76 15.71
N GLY A 426 9.57 15.04 14.43
CA GLY A 426 8.40 14.56 13.69
C GLY A 426 7.65 15.65 12.93
N GLY A 427 7.66 16.89 13.42
CA GLY A 427 6.97 18.01 12.74
C GLY A 427 5.49 17.69 12.45
N ASN A 428 5.06 17.87 11.19
CA ASN A 428 3.67 17.60 10.78
C ASN A 428 3.29 16.11 10.75
N LEU A 429 4.23 15.15 10.94
CA LEU A 429 3.87 13.75 11.15
C LEU A 429 3.12 13.54 12.48
N ILE A 430 3.38 14.38 13.48
CA ILE A 430 2.74 14.26 14.80
C ILE A 430 1.21 14.41 14.69
N PRO A 431 0.67 15.53 14.17
CA PRO A 431 -0.77 15.62 13.95
C PRO A 431 -1.30 14.66 12.87
N ALA A 432 -0.50 14.33 11.84
CA ALA A 432 -0.91 13.38 10.81
C ALA A 432 -1.15 11.96 11.35
N GLY A 433 -0.43 11.56 12.41
CA GLY A 433 -0.60 10.28 13.08
C GLY A 433 -1.61 10.27 14.23
N ALA A 434 -2.32 11.36 14.48
CA ALA A 434 -3.19 11.47 15.65
C ALA A 434 -4.46 10.61 15.60
N HIS A 435 -4.92 10.21 14.40
CA HIS A 435 -6.03 9.29 14.24
C HIS A 435 -5.66 7.85 14.65
N ASP A 436 -6.61 7.13 15.24
CA ASP A 436 -6.49 5.72 15.65
C ASP A 436 -6.17 4.79 14.45
N PHE A 437 -6.61 5.16 13.25
CA PHE A 437 -6.38 4.43 12.00
C PHE A 437 -5.08 4.84 11.27
N LYS A 438 -4.17 5.62 11.93
CA LYS A 438 -2.88 6.04 11.35
C LYS A 438 -1.68 5.69 12.24
N VAL A 439 -1.76 4.54 12.90
CA VAL A 439 -0.71 4.03 13.81
C VAL A 439 0.65 3.96 13.11
N GLU A 440 0.68 3.60 11.82
CA GLU A 440 1.91 3.47 11.05
C GLU A 440 2.67 4.80 10.85
N ILE A 441 1.99 5.95 10.96
CA ILE A 441 2.67 7.26 10.95
C ILE A 441 3.50 7.44 12.23
N HIS A 442 3.01 6.98 13.38
CA HIS A 442 3.79 6.97 14.61
C HIS A 442 4.98 6.02 14.52
N GLN A 443 4.78 4.82 13.96
CA GLN A 443 5.86 3.85 13.75
C GLN A 443 6.93 4.43 12.80
N LEU A 444 6.54 5.08 11.69
CA LEU A 444 7.46 5.77 10.79
C LEU A 444 8.24 6.87 11.50
N THR A 445 7.57 7.67 12.35
CA THR A 445 8.22 8.72 13.13
C THR A 445 9.25 8.12 14.09
N ASN A 446 8.92 7.02 14.75
CA ASN A 446 9.83 6.31 15.65
C ASN A 446 11.02 5.70 14.90
N TYR A 447 10.79 5.12 13.69
CA TYR A 447 11.86 4.68 12.80
C TYR A 447 12.87 5.81 12.53
N TYR A 448 12.40 7.02 12.16
CA TYR A 448 13.32 8.13 11.91
C TYR A 448 14.08 8.58 13.16
N LYS A 449 13.42 8.64 14.32
CA LYS A 449 14.10 8.92 15.59
C LYS A 449 15.20 7.89 15.86
N ARG A 450 14.88 6.61 15.68
CA ARG A 450 15.84 5.52 15.85
C ARG A 450 17.02 5.62 14.87
N GLN A 451 16.76 5.98 13.61
CA GLN A 451 17.82 6.19 12.60
C GLN A 451 18.75 7.35 12.98
N MET A 452 18.22 8.44 13.55
CA MET A 452 19.06 9.56 14.03
C MET A 452 20.02 9.09 15.14
N GLU A 453 19.53 8.28 16.08
CA GLU A 453 20.35 7.69 17.15
C GLU A 453 21.42 6.75 16.61
N LEU A 454 21.03 5.78 15.77
CA LEU A 454 21.93 4.76 15.20
C LEU A 454 23.08 5.38 14.38
N LEU A 455 22.78 6.47 13.68
CA LEU A 455 23.78 7.17 12.86
C LEU A 455 24.62 8.16 13.67
N GLY A 456 24.29 8.39 14.95
CA GLY A 456 24.98 9.36 15.79
C GLY A 456 24.92 10.78 15.23
N ILE A 457 23.72 11.20 14.78
CA ILE A 457 23.51 12.57 14.30
C ILE A 457 23.43 13.50 15.51
N ASP A 458 24.19 14.61 15.48
CA ASP A 458 24.09 15.66 16.49
C ASP A 458 22.72 16.37 16.37
N ILE A 459 21.87 16.21 17.38
CA ILE A 459 20.52 16.78 17.39
C ILE A 459 20.42 17.86 18.46
N GLN A 460 20.17 19.09 18.04
CA GLN A 460 19.98 20.25 18.91
C GLN A 460 18.49 20.55 19.03
N MET A 461 17.86 19.96 20.06
CA MET A 461 16.45 20.19 20.38
C MET A 461 16.25 21.53 21.09
N ASN A 462 15.00 22.06 21.08
CA ASN A 462 14.64 23.36 21.66
C ASN A 462 15.54 24.51 21.15
N THR A 463 16.03 24.39 19.92
CA THR A 463 16.98 25.31 19.29
C THR A 463 16.36 25.95 18.07
N GLU A 464 15.91 27.19 18.18
CA GLU A 464 15.44 27.97 17.04
C GLU A 464 16.66 28.46 16.24
N ALA A 465 16.76 27.99 15.00
CA ALA A 465 17.86 28.37 14.10
C ALA A 465 17.64 29.79 13.58
N THR A 466 18.25 30.78 14.26
CA THR A 466 18.28 32.17 13.78
C THR A 466 19.37 32.39 12.74
N PRO A 467 19.26 33.42 11.89
CA PRO A 467 20.30 33.74 10.93
C PRO A 467 21.69 33.96 11.59
N GLU A 468 21.71 34.49 12.81
CA GLU A 468 22.97 34.74 13.58
C GLU A 468 23.63 33.43 13.96
N ILE A 469 22.85 32.47 14.52
CA ILE A 469 23.33 31.12 14.89
C ILE A 469 23.88 30.42 13.65
N LEU A 470 23.12 30.44 12.54
CA LEU A 470 23.51 29.75 11.31
C LEU A 470 24.77 30.33 10.66
N ARG A 471 24.95 31.66 10.68
CA ARG A 471 26.20 32.30 10.20
C ARG A 471 27.42 31.94 11.05
N GLN A 472 27.25 31.84 12.38
CA GLN A 472 28.34 31.49 13.30
C GLN A 472 28.73 30.02 13.26
N ALA A 473 27.84 29.17 12.80
CA ALA A 473 28.03 27.71 12.79
C ALA A 473 29.12 27.25 11.79
N GLY A 474 29.48 28.07 10.79
CA GLY A 474 30.54 27.74 9.83
C GLY A 474 30.27 26.47 9.04
N ALA A 475 29.02 26.27 8.57
CA ALA A 475 28.64 25.15 7.73
C ALA A 475 29.04 25.38 6.27
N ASP A 476 29.33 24.28 5.55
CA ASP A 476 29.51 24.30 4.09
C ASP A 476 28.13 24.35 3.39
N THR A 477 27.15 23.67 3.95
CA THR A 477 25.75 23.63 3.41
C THR A 477 24.76 23.75 4.57
N ILE A 478 23.70 24.54 4.35
CA ILE A 478 22.53 24.64 5.25
C ILE A 478 21.31 24.19 4.50
N ILE A 479 20.65 23.15 5.02
CA ILE A 479 19.40 22.61 4.47
C ILE A 479 18.24 23.15 5.30
N LEU A 480 17.39 23.96 4.70
CA LEU A 480 16.19 24.50 5.31
C LEU A 480 15.03 23.53 5.06
N ALA A 481 14.58 22.87 6.13
CA ALA A 481 13.44 21.93 6.16
C ALA A 481 12.38 22.39 7.17
N THR A 482 12.11 23.70 7.21
CA THR A 482 11.30 24.38 8.24
C THR A 482 9.80 24.10 8.13
N GLY A 483 9.36 23.42 7.06
CA GLY A 483 8.02 22.88 6.90
C GLY A 483 6.94 23.92 6.60
N SER A 484 5.71 23.59 6.99
CA SER A 484 4.50 24.38 6.72
C SER A 484 3.61 24.50 7.96
N VAL A 485 2.69 25.46 7.93
CA VAL A 485 1.70 25.71 8.99
C VAL A 485 0.29 25.78 8.40
N PRO A 486 -0.77 25.45 9.18
CA PRO A 486 -2.15 25.56 8.73
C PRO A 486 -2.51 26.98 8.28
N VAL A 487 -3.36 27.08 7.27
CA VAL A 487 -3.92 28.36 6.80
C VAL A 487 -5.09 28.75 7.70
N MET A 488 -4.98 29.94 8.35
CA MET A 488 -6.02 30.55 9.18
C MET A 488 -6.25 31.99 8.66
N PRO A 489 -7.23 32.20 7.73
CA PRO A 489 -7.43 33.50 7.07
C PRO A 489 -8.04 34.52 8.04
N ARG A 490 -7.33 35.58 8.37
CA ARG A 490 -7.81 36.64 9.26
C ARG A 490 -8.95 37.50 8.66
N SER A 491 -9.24 37.32 7.37
CA SER A 491 -10.34 38.03 6.68
C SER A 491 -11.72 37.42 6.93
N ILE A 492 -11.80 36.24 7.50
CA ILE A 492 -13.07 35.59 7.85
C ILE A 492 -13.49 36.07 9.23
N GLU A 493 -14.70 36.61 9.35
CA GLU A 493 -15.27 37.11 10.60
C GLU A 493 -15.43 35.97 11.60
N GLY A 494 -14.97 36.17 12.87
CA GLY A 494 -15.05 35.19 13.94
C GLY A 494 -14.09 34.02 13.80
N ILE A 495 -13.07 34.08 12.93
CA ILE A 495 -12.13 33.00 12.67
C ILE A 495 -11.36 32.53 13.91
N GLU A 496 -11.18 33.40 14.90
CA GLU A 496 -10.54 33.09 16.19
C GLU A 496 -11.32 32.08 17.03
N LYS A 497 -12.64 31.91 16.74
CA LYS A 497 -13.52 30.94 17.37
C LYS A 497 -13.32 29.53 16.77
N ALA A 498 -12.84 29.45 15.52
CA ALA A 498 -12.55 28.18 14.86
C ALA A 498 -11.34 27.47 15.48
N VAL A 499 -11.36 26.16 15.35
CA VAL A 499 -10.24 25.28 15.74
C VAL A 499 -9.46 24.91 14.49
N SER A 500 -8.13 25.03 14.50
CA SER A 500 -7.34 24.49 13.41
C SER A 500 -7.43 22.95 13.38
N GLY A 501 -7.39 22.32 12.19
CA GLY A 501 -7.37 20.87 12.07
C GLY A 501 -6.26 20.24 12.92
N VAL A 502 -5.09 20.88 13.00
CA VAL A 502 -3.96 20.42 13.82
C VAL A 502 -4.29 20.44 15.31
N ASP A 503 -4.90 21.52 15.81
CA ASP A 503 -5.23 21.61 17.25
C ASP A 503 -6.37 20.69 17.65
N ALA A 504 -7.31 20.43 16.73
CA ALA A 504 -8.37 19.43 16.90
C ALA A 504 -7.76 18.02 17.00
N LEU A 505 -6.89 17.64 16.06
CA LEU A 505 -6.21 16.34 16.04
C LEU A 505 -5.33 16.10 17.28
N LEU A 506 -4.65 17.13 17.76
CA LEU A 506 -3.78 17.03 18.93
C LEU A 506 -4.54 17.16 20.28
N GLY A 507 -5.87 17.29 20.24
CA GLY A 507 -6.70 17.44 21.44
C GLY A 507 -6.41 18.71 22.25
N LYS A 508 -5.79 19.75 21.64
CA LYS A 508 -5.48 21.01 22.32
C LYS A 508 -6.70 21.86 22.62
N LYS A 509 -7.78 21.63 21.87
CA LYS A 509 -9.08 22.22 22.10
C LYS A 509 -10.15 21.13 22.09
N PRO A 510 -11.15 21.17 22.99
CA PRO A 510 -12.23 20.19 22.96
C PRO A 510 -13.05 20.33 21.68
N VAL A 511 -13.52 19.20 21.16
CA VAL A 511 -14.42 19.13 20.01
C VAL A 511 -15.77 18.60 20.47
N GLY A 512 -16.86 19.31 20.17
CA GLY A 512 -18.22 18.99 20.61
C GLY A 512 -18.85 17.88 19.77
N GLN A 513 -20.17 17.65 19.97
CA GLN A 513 -20.91 16.58 19.28
C GLN A 513 -21.27 16.95 17.84
N LYS A 514 -21.61 18.23 17.59
CA LYS A 514 -21.87 18.74 16.24
C LYS A 514 -20.65 19.46 15.68
N VAL A 515 -20.13 18.96 14.58
CA VAL A 515 -18.84 19.41 14.02
C VAL A 515 -19.03 19.86 12.58
N VAL A 516 -18.63 21.08 12.27
CA VAL A 516 -18.49 21.57 10.88
C VAL A 516 -17.01 21.58 10.52
N VAL A 517 -16.62 20.78 9.53
CA VAL A 517 -15.25 20.74 8.97
C VAL A 517 -15.24 21.56 7.69
N VAL A 518 -14.49 22.65 7.69
CA VAL A 518 -14.31 23.53 6.52
C VAL A 518 -13.02 23.14 5.79
N GLY A 519 -13.16 22.66 4.57
CA GLY A 519 -12.12 22.13 3.69
C GLY A 519 -12.28 20.64 3.46
N GLY A 520 -12.69 20.26 2.23
CA GLY A 520 -12.91 18.89 1.76
C GLY A 520 -11.71 18.26 1.08
N GLY A 521 -10.48 18.73 1.36
CA GLY A 521 -9.25 18.06 0.99
C GLY A 521 -9.02 16.79 1.84
N LEU A 522 -7.94 16.02 1.55
CA LEU A 522 -7.69 14.74 2.23
C LEU A 522 -7.66 14.88 3.76
N VAL A 523 -6.94 15.87 4.29
CA VAL A 523 -6.82 16.07 5.75
C VAL A 523 -8.17 16.39 6.39
N GLY A 524 -8.97 17.29 5.77
CA GLY A 524 -10.29 17.63 6.28
C GLY A 524 -11.26 16.45 6.23
N CYS A 525 -11.23 15.67 5.15
CA CYS A 525 -12.03 14.46 5.02
C CYS A 525 -11.61 13.38 6.03
N GLU A 526 -10.32 13.20 6.32
CA GLU A 526 -9.86 12.27 7.35
C GLU A 526 -10.28 12.70 8.77
N ILE A 527 -10.24 14.01 9.07
CA ILE A 527 -10.76 14.58 10.31
C ILE A 527 -12.26 14.31 10.42
N ALA A 528 -13.02 14.61 9.37
CA ALA A 528 -14.46 14.38 9.32
C ALA A 528 -14.80 12.90 9.49
N TYR A 529 -14.10 12.00 8.80
CA TYR A 529 -14.27 10.56 8.92
C TYR A 529 -13.97 10.05 10.34
N GLY A 530 -12.90 10.52 10.98
CA GLY A 530 -12.55 10.15 12.34
C GLY A 530 -13.67 10.50 13.33
N TYR A 531 -14.19 11.72 13.28
CA TYR A 531 -15.28 12.15 14.15
C TYR A 531 -16.63 11.48 13.82
N ALA A 532 -16.93 11.24 12.52
CA ALA A 532 -18.14 10.50 12.14
C ALA A 532 -18.10 9.05 12.67
N LYS A 533 -16.95 8.39 12.58
CA LYS A 533 -16.69 7.04 13.13
C LYS A 533 -16.87 7.00 14.67
N GLU A 534 -16.57 8.12 15.37
CA GLU A 534 -16.83 8.28 16.81
C GLU A 534 -18.31 8.52 17.14
N GLY A 535 -19.21 8.61 16.15
CA GLY A 535 -20.64 8.83 16.32
C GLY A 535 -21.02 10.31 16.50
N ARG A 536 -20.19 11.26 16.05
CA ARG A 536 -20.51 12.69 16.04
C ARG A 536 -21.30 13.07 14.79
N ASP A 537 -22.09 14.12 14.89
CA ASP A 537 -22.82 14.74 13.78
C ASP A 537 -21.87 15.65 13.00
N VAL A 538 -21.44 15.21 11.81
CA VAL A 538 -20.38 15.86 11.03
C VAL A 538 -20.93 16.45 9.73
N THR A 539 -20.58 17.70 9.47
CA THR A 539 -20.85 18.40 8.22
C THR A 539 -19.54 18.86 7.59
N ILE A 540 -19.32 18.54 6.30
CA ILE A 540 -18.18 19.03 5.49
C ILE A 540 -18.63 20.19 4.64
N VAL A 541 -17.85 21.29 4.62
CA VAL A 541 -18.04 22.45 3.76
C VAL A 541 -16.82 22.58 2.85
N GLU A 542 -17.04 22.54 1.51
CA GLU A 542 -15.98 22.65 0.50
C GLU A 542 -16.31 23.73 -0.51
N ALA A 543 -15.33 24.61 -0.79
CA ALA A 543 -15.48 25.71 -1.74
C ALA A 543 -15.45 25.24 -3.20
N LEU A 544 -14.80 24.11 -3.48
CA LEU A 544 -14.79 23.48 -4.80
C LEU A 544 -16.07 22.67 -5.03
N ASP A 545 -16.29 22.26 -6.26
CA ASP A 545 -17.44 21.45 -6.69
C ASP A 545 -17.43 20.00 -6.19
N GLN A 546 -16.29 19.52 -5.71
CA GLN A 546 -16.10 18.16 -5.17
C GLN A 546 -15.15 18.16 -3.99
N ILE A 547 -15.40 17.27 -3.02
CA ILE A 547 -14.42 16.90 -1.99
C ILE A 547 -13.41 15.91 -2.59
N LEU A 548 -12.23 15.78 -1.94
CA LEU A 548 -11.15 14.88 -2.38
C LEU A 548 -10.77 15.06 -3.87
N ASN A 549 -10.89 16.29 -4.37
CA ASN A 549 -10.60 16.65 -5.76
C ASN A 549 -9.11 16.95 -5.98
N LEU A 550 -8.23 16.06 -5.49
CA LEU A 550 -6.79 16.14 -5.69
C LEU A 550 -6.35 14.89 -6.45
N GLY A 551 -5.73 15.06 -7.61
CA GLY A 551 -5.22 13.94 -8.42
C GLY A 551 -4.20 13.04 -7.71
N SER A 552 -3.67 13.50 -6.57
CA SER A 552 -2.74 12.74 -5.73
C SER A 552 -3.42 11.81 -4.71
N VAL A 553 -4.75 11.84 -4.56
CA VAL A 553 -5.48 10.96 -3.65
C VAL A 553 -5.78 9.64 -4.38
N PRO A 554 -5.25 8.50 -3.89
CA PRO A 554 -5.54 7.19 -4.49
C PRO A 554 -7.03 6.87 -4.48
N ILE A 555 -7.51 6.26 -5.58
CA ILE A 555 -8.95 6.00 -5.75
C ILE A 555 -9.52 5.15 -4.60
N MET A 556 -8.80 4.13 -4.11
CA MET A 556 -9.25 3.28 -3.01
C MET A 556 -9.40 4.05 -1.69
N ASN A 557 -8.51 5.02 -1.43
CA ASN A 557 -8.63 5.90 -0.26
C ASN A 557 -9.84 6.84 -0.41
N LYS A 558 -10.00 7.45 -1.59
CA LYS A 558 -11.12 8.34 -1.91
C LYS A 558 -12.46 7.62 -1.78
N THR A 559 -12.61 6.46 -2.43
CA THR A 559 -13.86 5.70 -2.42
C THR A 559 -14.24 5.26 -1.01
N MET A 560 -13.27 4.77 -0.22
CA MET A 560 -13.55 4.35 1.15
C MET A 560 -14.05 5.51 2.04
N LEU A 561 -13.47 6.71 1.89
CA LEU A 561 -13.93 7.89 2.63
C LEU A 561 -15.34 8.31 2.21
N LEU A 562 -15.65 8.28 0.90
CA LEU A 562 -16.97 8.62 0.37
C LEU A 562 -18.05 7.62 0.86
N ASP A 563 -17.78 6.31 0.76
CA ASP A 563 -18.68 5.26 1.26
C ASP A 563 -18.85 5.37 2.79
N GLY A 564 -17.79 5.72 3.51
CA GLY A 564 -17.84 5.97 4.95
C GLY A 564 -18.70 7.18 5.32
N PHE A 565 -18.63 8.28 4.55
CA PHE A 565 -19.51 9.44 4.75
C PHE A 565 -20.98 9.08 4.52
N GLU A 566 -21.28 8.30 3.49
CA GLU A 566 -22.64 7.79 3.26
C GLU A 566 -23.09 6.91 4.43
N HIS A 567 -22.25 5.97 4.87
CA HIS A 567 -22.55 5.04 5.97
C HIS A 567 -22.81 5.75 7.30
N TYR A 568 -22.01 6.76 7.65
CA TYR A 568 -22.15 7.52 8.89
C TYR A 568 -23.12 8.71 8.79
N GLY A 569 -23.73 8.97 7.63
CA GLY A 569 -24.69 10.06 7.44
C GLY A 569 -24.07 11.45 7.47
N THR A 570 -22.79 11.58 7.06
CA THR A 570 -22.09 12.88 7.02
C THR A 570 -22.69 13.79 5.96
N SER A 571 -23.08 15.01 6.35
CA SER A 571 -23.58 16.02 5.41
C SER A 571 -22.43 16.69 4.64
N ILE A 572 -22.56 16.86 3.32
CA ILE A 572 -21.51 17.46 2.47
C ILE A 572 -22.10 18.63 1.67
N TYR A 573 -21.52 19.81 1.83
CA TYR A 573 -21.83 21.04 1.08
C TYR A 573 -20.64 21.40 0.20
N THR A 574 -20.73 21.11 -1.10
CA THR A 574 -19.75 21.52 -2.12
C THR A 574 -20.13 22.86 -2.74
N SER A 575 -19.21 23.49 -3.49
CA SER A 575 -19.36 24.84 -4.06
C SER A 575 -19.84 25.87 -3.01
N THR A 576 -19.50 25.65 -1.72
CA THR A 576 -20.02 26.39 -0.57
C THR A 576 -18.86 27.01 0.20
N LYS A 577 -18.94 28.33 0.45
CA LYS A 577 -17.86 29.11 1.09
C LYS A 577 -18.20 29.46 2.53
N LEU A 578 -17.23 29.34 3.43
CA LEU A 578 -17.34 29.89 4.79
C LEU A 578 -17.35 31.42 4.72
N LYS A 579 -18.36 32.05 5.32
CA LYS A 579 -18.48 33.51 5.46
C LYS A 579 -18.01 33.96 6.85
N SER A 580 -18.53 33.37 7.90
CA SER A 580 -18.18 33.72 9.29
C SER A 580 -18.33 32.54 10.24
N VAL A 581 -17.65 32.61 11.40
CA VAL A 581 -17.71 31.61 12.48
C VAL A 581 -18.40 32.23 13.66
N LEU A 582 -19.44 31.56 14.17
CA LEU A 582 -20.24 31.96 15.33
C LEU A 582 -19.85 31.12 16.56
N ASP A 583 -20.40 31.48 17.73
CA ASP A 583 -20.23 30.69 18.96
C ASP A 583 -21.00 29.35 18.91
N ASP A 584 -22.05 29.28 18.08
CA ASP A 584 -22.96 28.16 17.92
C ASP A 584 -23.02 27.62 16.46
N GLY A 585 -21.96 27.86 15.65
CA GLY A 585 -21.91 27.35 14.29
C GLY A 585 -21.13 28.20 13.28
N ALA A 586 -21.54 28.13 12.02
CA ALA A 586 -20.96 28.88 10.92
C ALA A 586 -22.02 29.43 9.96
N ILE A 587 -21.76 30.59 9.38
CA ILE A 587 -22.51 31.08 8.21
C ILE A 587 -21.74 30.69 6.97
N VAL A 588 -22.42 30.04 6.04
CA VAL A 588 -21.88 29.65 4.73
C VAL A 588 -22.68 30.30 3.60
N VAL A 589 -22.02 30.46 2.45
CA VAL A 589 -22.65 30.97 1.23
C VAL A 589 -22.78 29.81 0.26
N LEU A 590 -24.01 29.44 -0.05
CA LEU A 590 -24.38 28.36 -0.97
C LEU A 590 -24.10 28.75 -2.45
N PRO A 591 -24.11 27.78 -3.41
CA PRO A 591 -23.88 28.06 -4.82
C PRO A 591 -24.81 29.08 -5.44
N ASN A 592 -26.06 29.19 -4.94
CA ASN A 592 -27.05 30.16 -5.39
C ASN A 592 -26.87 31.59 -4.78
N GLY A 593 -25.84 31.79 -3.94
CA GLY A 593 -25.56 33.04 -3.23
C GLY A 593 -26.34 33.22 -1.94
N GLU A 594 -27.18 32.28 -1.54
CA GLU A 594 -27.94 32.31 -0.29
C GLU A 594 -27.02 32.04 0.91
N GLU A 595 -27.21 32.77 2.00
CA GLU A 595 -26.53 32.53 3.27
C GLU A 595 -27.29 31.51 4.11
N LYS A 596 -26.58 30.51 4.59
CA LYS A 596 -27.12 29.47 5.46
C LYS A 596 -26.33 29.37 6.74
N LYS A 597 -27.04 29.34 7.89
CA LYS A 597 -26.43 28.97 9.16
C LYS A 597 -26.34 27.44 9.26
N LEU A 598 -25.16 26.94 9.62
CA LEU A 598 -24.92 25.56 10.02
C LEU A 598 -24.65 25.57 11.53
N ASP A 599 -25.51 24.92 12.28
CA ASP A 599 -25.37 24.81 13.74
C ASP A 599 -24.24 23.83 14.07
N ALA A 600 -23.31 24.23 14.92
CA ALA A 600 -22.19 23.39 15.35
C ALA A 600 -21.67 23.81 16.74
N ASP A 601 -21.24 22.80 17.51
CA ASP A 601 -20.50 23.03 18.75
C ASP A 601 -19.03 23.40 18.44
N THR A 602 -18.53 22.96 17.28
CA THR A 602 -17.15 23.22 16.88
C THR A 602 -17.05 23.37 15.37
N VAL A 603 -16.38 24.44 14.93
CA VAL A 603 -16.00 24.66 13.53
C VAL A 603 -14.49 24.39 13.40
N ILE A 604 -14.12 23.41 12.57
CA ILE A 604 -12.73 23.03 12.32
C ILE A 604 -12.29 23.53 10.96
N LEU A 605 -11.18 24.26 10.90
CA LEU A 605 -10.58 24.69 9.64
C LEU A 605 -9.49 23.73 9.18
N SER A 606 -9.63 23.20 7.96
CA SER A 606 -8.68 22.34 7.27
C SER A 606 -8.54 22.72 5.79
N ILE A 607 -8.32 24.03 5.53
CA ILE A 607 -8.28 24.63 4.19
C ILE A 607 -6.88 24.68 3.58
N GLY A 608 -5.98 23.82 4.04
CA GLY A 608 -4.62 23.65 3.52
C GLY A 608 -3.54 24.24 4.42
N TYR A 609 -2.32 24.20 3.88
CA TYR A 609 -1.10 24.64 4.55
C TYR A 609 -0.40 25.71 3.73
N ARG A 610 0.44 26.50 4.37
CA ARG A 610 1.37 27.44 3.71
C ARG A 610 2.78 27.23 4.22
N PRO A 611 3.80 27.43 3.37
CA PRO A 611 5.21 27.36 3.80
C PRO A 611 5.48 28.30 4.98
N VAL A 612 6.38 27.86 5.88
CA VAL A 612 7.00 28.75 6.86
C VAL A 612 7.86 29.77 6.10
N PRO A 613 7.87 31.07 6.46
CA PRO A 613 8.71 32.05 5.78
C PRO A 613 10.17 31.64 5.74
N SER A 614 10.77 31.72 4.55
CA SER A 614 12.14 31.30 4.30
C SER A 614 13.17 32.14 5.04
N LEU A 615 14.23 31.46 5.50
CA LEU A 615 15.45 32.11 6.02
C LEU A 615 16.49 32.37 4.92
N LYS A 616 16.28 31.90 3.69
CA LYS A 616 17.26 31.90 2.59
C LYS A 616 17.80 33.29 2.28
N GLU A 617 16.92 34.27 2.12
CA GLU A 617 17.33 35.65 1.83
C GLU A 617 18.13 36.28 3.00
N LYS A 618 17.75 35.97 4.23
CA LYS A 618 18.42 36.45 5.43
C LYS A 618 19.81 35.83 5.61
N LEU A 619 20.09 34.70 4.97
CA LEU A 619 21.39 34.01 4.99
C LEU A 619 22.25 34.35 3.77
N ALA A 620 21.83 35.24 2.91
CA ALA A 620 22.64 35.67 1.77
C ALA A 620 24.04 36.17 2.25
N GLY A 621 25.09 35.69 1.57
CA GLY A 621 26.49 36.03 1.89
C GLY A 621 27.08 35.36 3.14
N CYS A 622 26.44 34.35 3.73
CA CYS A 622 26.99 33.63 4.90
C CYS A 622 28.12 32.64 4.58
N GLY A 623 28.45 32.45 3.29
CA GLY A 623 29.52 31.54 2.86
C GLY A 623 29.09 30.09 2.67
N ALA A 624 27.91 29.69 3.16
CA ALA A 624 27.33 28.37 2.97
C ALA A 624 26.41 28.31 1.75
N GLU A 625 26.30 27.14 1.15
CA GLU A 625 25.23 26.82 0.20
C GLU A 625 23.90 26.67 0.94
N ILE A 626 22.82 27.34 0.50
CA ILE A 626 21.50 27.31 1.14
C ILE A 626 20.51 26.58 0.25
N ILE A 627 20.00 25.44 0.75
CA ILE A 627 19.06 24.58 0.03
C ILE A 627 17.75 24.50 0.81
N GLU A 628 16.62 24.68 0.15
CA GLU A 628 15.27 24.48 0.72
C GLU A 628 14.70 23.16 0.27
N ILE A 629 14.11 22.39 1.20
CA ILE A 629 13.48 21.09 0.91
C ILE A 629 12.12 20.94 1.60
N GLY A 630 11.30 20.05 1.03
CA GLY A 630 9.99 19.71 1.59
C GLY A 630 9.02 20.89 1.60
N ASP A 631 8.12 20.92 2.57
CA ASP A 631 7.00 21.87 2.64
C ASP A 631 7.40 23.34 2.72
N CYS A 632 8.58 23.68 3.15
CA CYS A 632 9.03 25.08 3.15
C CYS A 632 9.36 25.57 1.73
N ARG A 633 9.73 24.67 0.82
CA ARG A 633 9.87 24.96 -0.60
C ARG A 633 8.55 24.88 -1.32
N GLN A 634 7.83 23.77 -1.14
CA GLN A 634 6.53 23.51 -1.73
C GLN A 634 5.75 22.54 -0.86
N VAL A 635 4.58 22.97 -0.38
CA VAL A 635 3.69 22.10 0.41
C VAL A 635 3.31 20.86 -0.40
N GLY A 636 3.49 19.69 0.22
CA GLY A 636 3.28 18.41 -0.42
C GLY A 636 2.76 17.34 0.54
N ASN A 637 3.28 16.14 0.39
CA ASN A 637 2.96 14.97 1.21
C ASN A 637 4.23 14.19 1.58
N VAL A 638 4.09 13.08 2.31
CA VAL A 638 5.23 12.26 2.75
C VAL A 638 6.11 11.83 1.56
N LEU A 639 5.49 11.39 0.44
CA LEU A 639 6.21 10.94 -0.75
C LEU A 639 7.09 12.06 -1.33
N THR A 640 6.50 13.24 -1.54
CA THR A 640 7.23 14.38 -2.13
C THR A 640 8.31 14.90 -1.20
N CYS A 641 8.06 14.96 0.11
CA CYS A 641 9.03 15.42 1.10
C CYS A 641 10.24 14.48 1.23
N ILE A 642 10.00 13.16 1.28
CA ILE A 642 11.08 12.16 1.37
C ILE A 642 11.90 12.14 0.08
N LYS A 643 11.23 12.13 -1.09
CA LYS A 643 11.91 12.14 -2.38
C LYS A 643 12.80 13.37 -2.55
N ASP A 644 12.29 14.55 -2.26
CA ASP A 644 13.02 15.81 -2.33
C ASP A 644 14.24 15.83 -1.41
N ALA A 645 14.06 15.36 -0.17
CA ALA A 645 15.15 15.26 0.81
C ALA A 645 16.23 14.26 0.39
N TYR A 646 15.81 13.08 -0.11
CA TYR A 646 16.71 12.03 -0.57
C TYR A 646 17.53 12.49 -1.77
N GLU A 647 16.88 13.01 -2.82
CA GLU A 647 17.53 13.50 -4.04
C GLU A 647 18.51 14.65 -3.71
N THR A 648 18.10 15.59 -2.88
CA THR A 648 18.97 16.68 -2.42
C THR A 648 20.19 16.15 -1.70
N ALA A 649 20.01 15.26 -0.71
CA ALA A 649 21.12 14.75 0.08
C ALA A 649 22.04 13.80 -0.72
N CYS A 650 21.54 13.11 -1.73
CA CYS A 650 22.37 12.29 -2.63
C CYS A 650 23.30 13.15 -3.52
N ASN A 651 22.95 14.40 -3.77
CA ASN A 651 23.72 15.31 -4.63
C ASN A 651 24.65 16.26 -3.87
N LEU A 652 24.79 16.15 -2.53
CA LEU A 652 25.70 16.98 -1.72
C LEU A 652 27.21 16.60 -1.94
#